data_297c862150adb92c217f7d90801ae573
#
_entry.id   297c862150adb92c217f7d90801ae573
#
_cell.length_a   1.000
_cell.length_b   1.000
_cell.length_c   1.000
_cell.angle_alpha   90.00
_cell.angle_beta   90.00
_cell.angle_gamma   90.00
#
_symmetry.space_group_name_H-M   'P 1'
#
loop_
_entity.id
_entity.type
_entity.pdbx_description
1 polymer ?
#
loop_
_entity_poly.entity_id
_entity_poly.type
_entity_poly.pdbx_seq_one_letter_code
_entity_poly.pdbx_strand_id
1 'polypeptide(L)'
;MSAVDKHSTPPGWIFKGLDDKQGLWGQLSRDNGEQNPEFEEQRKAREQVRKLQNERDEAIRISKLPKAQQRDREYRQKQLRFPIRADHTKDLLDRGLDDLDIRKLGVFSTGAGYAIPIRAMNGLMVGAQVKILSGGYRWESAGLNQLSETGELPLAIWGNTIDPNRIVFTEGTGVKPYLAAKRFPNSLVIGASGGRWTTSSKQLGQILASFPDSQLILLPDGGSTLNKAVIDGYRGLKEFVAKQDRELLIGWWGQISKSCGDIDEISNDRLVEIVSWERFERFCKQSAQSQRALTKFSDMQHRKRSRVLPEIKQQNRLADLEYKTPCELERICSDAIANKTKYILDISPPGSGKSTKIADVRSVIGVSEYMYISSQHRNPTTPGVETAFSDVPSRHDGLYINPDKNTPSGSPWLQTSQPSGAKWQMTAGNCELSAQQRAWRETGHADIDGKNPICNLCPHNAVCHIASGDGYGYKHQRNSTLAQSRVRISPMSLPNPDSHDYSSTLAIWDDEEQSVIRKVVAVESDIDKAVMKLLSADPELAVKIEPLSTAIKRKMSEATYHSHDWESIIEELEIDDLDGCLHKAAAILSPDLAKLRLSQEDVDREHPMAKWGFSVKSDNITVDAIASNWLVSLLEIMSGKVFGTVRIKGSVLTVKQRDSYHSTIGRKTALTVILNATKPIEHLALELDCHPSEILVISHPTPTYPNQTIAIVEGMGSIGSARVKSMDNRIDFLQSGIAALHGDCSVIDKSKERTDRGLWHRDSVGSNAYRHDTALLLMGMPVSNLGELADKFTCLTGKQTAAMSKDPEFQAYVKQLTAAATIQAVGRLRAQHRPDTELFVYIASDREDFPLQELMSAYPGAKLKVVAAEDLSVEAVGSHTRLKIEFTKLLIENPNITRAEAAMSVGVATSTLTKLFQEFGLGYKLGSLLLYKSLYSKSDLLNSDLSNWSKHLDPDVLAHVETVLDSPDTEIATKAEEIANVVRILNSHQLTALFEAIGSIRTEFIIGLLRYHACLAIPLPEL
;
A
#
# COMPACT_ATOMS: atom_id res chain seq x y z
N MET A 1 0.81 -29.09 9.97
CA MET A 1 -0.20 -30.09 9.64
C MET A 1 -1.46 -29.32 9.31
N SER A 2 -2.04 -29.55 8.14
CA SER A 2 -3.25 -28.87 7.73
C SER A 2 -4.46 -29.76 8.05
N ALA A 3 -5.12 -29.51 9.18
CA ALA A 3 -6.44 -30.07 9.43
C ALA A 3 -7.48 -28.97 9.19
N VAL A 4 -8.38 -29.20 8.30
CA VAL A 4 -9.44 -28.23 7.92
C VAL A 4 -10.79 -28.55 8.58
N ASP A 5 -10.91 -29.68 9.25
CA ASP A 5 -12.12 -30.11 9.95
C ASP A 5 -11.82 -31.15 11.04
N LYS A 6 -12.86 -31.55 11.79
CA LYS A 6 -12.74 -32.59 12.83
C LYS A 6 -12.33 -33.97 12.29
N HIS A 7 -12.63 -34.26 11.03
CA HIS A 7 -12.38 -35.57 10.44
C HIS A 7 -10.93 -35.71 9.96
N SER A 8 -10.26 -34.60 9.64
CA SER A 8 -8.85 -34.55 9.28
C SER A 8 -7.91 -34.36 10.47
N THR A 9 -8.43 -34.40 11.71
CA THR A 9 -7.63 -34.19 12.93
C THR A 9 -6.82 -35.43 13.25
N PRO A 10 -5.50 -35.35 13.45
CA PRO A 10 -4.66 -36.50 13.82
C PRO A 10 -5.07 -37.09 15.17
N PRO A 11 -4.87 -38.40 15.39
CA PRO A 11 -5.12 -39.03 16.68
C PRO A 11 -4.35 -38.35 17.81
N GLY A 12 -4.98 -38.11 18.94
CA GLY A 12 -4.41 -37.42 20.10
C GLY A 12 -4.41 -35.89 20.00
N TRP A 13 -5.19 -35.33 19.05
CA TRP A 13 -5.37 -33.89 18.92
C TRP A 13 -6.86 -33.53 18.84
N ILE A 14 -7.21 -32.38 19.35
CA ILE A 14 -8.56 -31.82 19.29
C ILE A 14 -8.56 -30.61 18.35
N PHE A 15 -9.47 -30.61 17.37
CA PHE A 15 -9.70 -29.48 16.49
C PHE A 15 -10.44 -28.36 17.24
N LYS A 16 -9.86 -27.16 17.29
CA LYS A 16 -10.40 -26.00 18.00
C LYS A 16 -11.15 -25.02 17.10
N GLY A 17 -10.98 -25.12 15.80
CA GLY A 17 -11.59 -24.25 14.80
C GLY A 17 -10.62 -23.88 13.71
N LEU A 18 -11.08 -23.09 12.76
CA LEU A 18 -10.25 -22.54 11.68
C LEU A 18 -9.56 -21.26 12.15
N ASP A 19 -8.28 -21.14 11.83
CA ASP A 19 -7.43 -20.02 12.27
C ASP A 19 -7.41 -18.86 11.28
N ASP A 20 -7.90 -19.09 10.06
CA ASP A 20 -7.92 -18.08 9.02
C ASP A 20 -9.32 -17.88 8.42
N LYS A 21 -9.54 -16.69 7.86
CA LYS A 21 -10.78 -16.34 7.17
C LYS A 21 -11.00 -17.11 5.85
N GLN A 22 -9.96 -17.79 5.36
CA GLN A 22 -9.99 -18.54 4.10
C GLN A 22 -10.28 -20.03 4.32
N GLY A 23 -10.30 -20.48 5.57
CA GLY A 23 -10.59 -21.85 5.93
C GLY A 23 -9.53 -22.88 5.53
N LEU A 24 -8.27 -22.44 5.40
CA LEU A 24 -7.15 -23.26 4.94
C LEU A 24 -6.36 -23.91 6.09
N TRP A 25 -6.44 -23.35 7.29
CA TRP A 25 -5.68 -23.79 8.46
C TRP A 25 -6.56 -23.98 9.68
N GLY A 26 -6.38 -25.08 10.37
CA GLY A 26 -7.07 -25.38 11.62
C GLY A 26 -6.17 -25.35 12.84
N GLN A 27 -6.67 -24.79 13.93
CA GLN A 27 -6.02 -24.86 15.23
C GLN A 27 -6.23 -26.23 15.87
N LEU A 28 -5.14 -26.85 16.33
CA LEU A 28 -5.13 -28.13 16.99
C LEU A 28 -4.55 -27.97 18.41
N SER A 29 -5.20 -28.55 19.42
CA SER A 29 -4.63 -28.72 20.75
C SER A 29 -4.38 -30.20 21.03
N ARG A 30 -3.37 -30.52 21.82
CA ARG A 30 -3.14 -31.91 22.24
C ARG A 30 -4.31 -32.39 23.08
N ASP A 31 -4.80 -33.59 22.80
CA ASP A 31 -5.78 -34.28 23.63
C ASP A 31 -5.02 -34.98 24.77
N ASN A 32 -5.04 -34.38 25.95
CA ASN A 32 -4.33 -34.96 27.12
C ASN A 32 -5.14 -36.03 27.86
N GLY A 33 -6.31 -36.44 27.30
CA GLY A 33 -7.06 -37.61 27.74
C GLY A 33 -7.71 -37.55 29.13
N GLU A 34 -7.41 -36.53 29.93
CA GLU A 34 -7.95 -36.34 31.26
C GLU A 34 -8.79 -35.06 31.31
N GLN A 35 -10.10 -35.22 31.23
CA GLN A 35 -11.02 -34.20 31.73
C GLN A 35 -10.95 -34.22 33.26
N ASN A 36 -10.02 -33.42 33.82
CA ASN A 36 -9.96 -33.22 35.26
C ASN A 36 -11.15 -32.36 35.68
N PRO A 37 -12.14 -32.86 36.43
CA PRO A 37 -13.28 -32.09 36.88
C PRO A 37 -12.92 -30.79 37.62
N GLU A 38 -11.84 -30.77 38.36
CA GLU A 38 -11.32 -29.60 39.07
C GLU A 38 -10.89 -28.46 38.08
N PHE A 39 -10.39 -28.81 36.90
CA PHE A 39 -10.02 -27.81 35.89
C PHE A 39 -11.22 -27.17 35.23
N GLU A 40 -12.31 -27.94 35.05
CA GLU A 40 -13.58 -27.41 34.55
C GLU A 40 -14.27 -26.51 35.57
N GLU A 41 -14.24 -26.88 36.87
CA GLU A 41 -14.76 -26.02 37.94
C GLU A 41 -13.94 -24.72 38.08
N GLN A 42 -12.63 -24.82 38.07
CA GLN A 42 -11.76 -23.63 38.07
C GLN A 42 -11.98 -22.73 36.81
N ARG A 43 -12.21 -23.34 35.63
CA ARG A 43 -12.54 -22.56 34.40
C ARG A 43 -13.89 -21.85 34.55
N LYS A 44 -14.92 -22.55 34.99
CA LYS A 44 -16.26 -21.97 35.23
C LYS A 44 -16.19 -20.88 36.31
N ALA A 45 -15.41 -21.08 37.39
CA ALA A 45 -15.24 -20.06 38.40
C ALA A 45 -14.50 -18.82 37.88
N ARG A 46 -13.45 -19.00 37.05
CA ARG A 46 -12.75 -17.88 36.40
C ARG A 46 -13.65 -17.15 35.39
N GLU A 47 -14.45 -17.87 34.61
CA GLU A 47 -15.43 -17.28 33.69
C GLU A 47 -16.49 -16.49 34.47
N GLN A 48 -16.92 -16.98 35.60
CA GLN A 48 -17.90 -16.32 36.45
C GLN A 48 -17.34 -15.05 37.11
N VAL A 49 -16.11 -15.11 37.60
CA VAL A 49 -15.39 -13.93 38.14
C VAL A 49 -15.17 -12.89 37.04
N ARG A 50 -14.74 -13.33 35.84
CA ARG A 50 -14.56 -12.44 34.69
C ARG A 50 -15.88 -11.81 34.24
N LYS A 51 -16.98 -12.56 34.28
CA LYS A 51 -18.31 -12.04 33.98
C LYS A 51 -18.74 -10.97 34.98
N LEU A 52 -18.56 -11.22 36.27
CA LEU A 52 -18.87 -10.26 37.34
C LEU A 52 -17.98 -9.01 37.29
N GLN A 53 -16.70 -9.18 36.95
CA GLN A 53 -15.81 -8.04 36.70
C GLN A 53 -16.27 -7.21 35.52
N ASN A 54 -16.55 -7.84 34.36
CA ASN A 54 -17.07 -7.15 33.19
C ASN A 54 -18.40 -6.43 33.45
N GLU A 55 -19.29 -7.05 34.22
CA GLU A 55 -20.57 -6.42 34.62
C GLU A 55 -20.34 -5.21 35.54
N ARG A 56 -19.37 -5.29 36.46
CA ARG A 56 -19.00 -4.18 37.33
C ARG A 56 -18.36 -3.04 36.56
N ASP A 57 -17.43 -3.33 35.66
CA ASP A 57 -16.76 -2.34 34.83
C ASP A 57 -17.75 -1.67 33.88
N GLU A 58 -18.70 -2.44 33.32
CA GLU A 58 -19.78 -1.90 32.50
C GLU A 58 -20.72 -1.00 33.31
N ALA A 59 -21.05 -1.39 34.56
CA ALA A 59 -21.87 -0.55 35.45
C ALA A 59 -21.15 0.78 35.78
N ILE A 60 -19.85 0.74 36.05
CA ILE A 60 -19.03 1.94 36.27
C ILE A 60 -18.98 2.78 34.98
N ARG A 61 -18.82 2.16 33.83
CA ARG A 61 -18.83 2.82 32.52
C ARG A 61 -20.16 3.53 32.26
N ILE A 62 -21.27 2.82 32.50
CA ILE A 62 -22.64 3.37 32.33
C ILE A 62 -22.87 4.55 33.30
N SER A 63 -22.40 4.49 34.53
CA SER A 63 -22.58 5.58 35.49
C SER A 63 -21.88 6.88 35.08
N LYS A 64 -20.85 6.79 34.22
CA LYS A 64 -20.12 7.93 33.66
C LYS A 64 -20.76 8.52 32.38
N LEU A 65 -21.82 7.89 31.85
CA LEU A 65 -22.45 8.34 30.62
C LEU A 65 -23.25 9.63 30.84
N PRO A 66 -23.20 10.58 29.90
CA PRO A 66 -23.99 11.79 29.97
C PRO A 66 -25.49 11.47 29.91
N LYS A 67 -26.28 12.10 30.78
CA LYS A 67 -27.75 11.93 30.75
C LYS A 67 -28.37 12.61 29.53
N ALA A 68 -29.41 12.01 28.96
CA ALA A 68 -30.09 12.51 27.75
C ALA A 68 -30.53 14.00 27.88
N GLN A 69 -31.08 14.40 29.04
CA GLN A 69 -31.51 15.77 29.31
C GLN A 69 -30.34 16.77 29.35
N GLN A 70 -29.18 16.37 29.84
CA GLN A 70 -27.99 17.19 29.83
C GLN A 70 -27.51 17.41 28.39
N ARG A 71 -27.47 16.38 27.59
CA ARG A 71 -27.09 16.48 26.18
C ARG A 71 -28.04 17.34 25.36
N ASP A 72 -29.34 17.19 25.56
CA ASP A 72 -30.31 18.02 24.87
C ASP A 72 -30.06 19.51 25.16
N ARG A 73 -29.76 19.86 26.41
CA ARG A 73 -29.41 21.24 26.79
C ARG A 73 -28.13 21.69 26.08
N GLU A 74 -27.08 20.87 26.07
CA GLU A 74 -25.81 21.19 25.41
C GLU A 74 -26.00 21.36 23.89
N TYR A 75 -26.77 20.50 23.22
CA TYR A 75 -27.03 20.63 21.78
C TYR A 75 -27.90 21.87 21.48
N ARG A 76 -28.89 22.20 22.28
CA ARG A 76 -29.65 23.48 22.16
C ARG A 76 -28.75 24.69 22.30
N GLN A 77 -27.83 24.68 23.23
CA GLN A 77 -26.83 25.73 23.36
C GLN A 77 -25.91 25.83 22.14
N LYS A 78 -25.48 24.70 21.59
CA LYS A 78 -24.67 24.66 20.37
C LYS A 78 -25.43 25.20 19.17
N GLN A 79 -26.70 24.89 19.01
CA GLN A 79 -27.58 25.45 17.98
C GLN A 79 -27.67 26.95 18.02
N LEU A 80 -27.82 27.54 19.23
CA LEU A 80 -27.86 28.99 19.42
C LEU A 80 -26.49 29.63 19.15
N ARG A 81 -25.41 28.99 19.58
CA ARG A 81 -24.05 29.55 19.47
C ARG A 81 -23.46 29.42 18.08
N PHE A 82 -23.83 28.40 17.34
CA PHE A 82 -23.27 28.05 16.03
C PHE A 82 -24.39 27.84 14.99
N PRO A 83 -25.15 28.90 14.65
CA PRO A 83 -26.22 28.79 13.68
C PRO A 83 -25.70 28.29 12.32
N ILE A 84 -26.61 27.71 11.56
CA ILE A 84 -26.26 27.18 10.25
C ILE A 84 -25.80 28.29 9.29
N ARG A 85 -24.73 28.10 8.56
CA ARG A 85 -24.19 29.02 7.57
C ARG A 85 -24.86 28.81 6.19
N ALA A 86 -24.80 29.85 5.36
CA ALA A 86 -25.45 29.85 4.04
C ALA A 86 -24.94 28.73 3.10
N ASP A 87 -23.64 28.42 3.14
CA ASP A 87 -23.04 27.32 2.40
C ASP A 87 -23.57 25.95 2.83
N HIS A 88 -23.77 25.74 4.13
CA HIS A 88 -24.35 24.55 4.70
C HIS A 88 -25.85 24.43 4.42
N THR A 89 -26.57 25.58 4.44
CA THR A 89 -27.99 25.63 4.09
C THR A 89 -28.19 25.21 2.64
N LYS A 90 -27.32 25.63 1.74
CA LYS A 90 -27.36 25.26 0.32
C LYS A 90 -27.26 23.75 0.12
N ASP A 91 -26.30 23.07 0.78
CA ASP A 91 -26.15 21.59 0.70
C ASP A 91 -27.42 20.85 1.15
N LEU A 92 -28.15 21.42 2.14
CA LEU A 92 -29.39 20.83 2.62
C LEU A 92 -30.58 21.08 1.67
N LEU A 93 -30.66 22.27 1.10
CA LEU A 93 -31.67 22.61 0.07
C LEU A 93 -31.47 21.74 -1.20
N ASP A 94 -30.23 21.54 -1.62
CA ASP A 94 -29.88 20.70 -2.75
C ASP A 94 -30.28 19.22 -2.53
N ARG A 95 -30.46 18.80 -1.26
CA ARG A 95 -30.98 17.48 -0.87
C ARG A 95 -32.51 17.42 -0.77
N GLY A 96 -33.22 18.47 -1.20
CA GLY A 96 -34.68 18.53 -1.20
C GLY A 96 -35.33 18.88 0.15
N LEU A 97 -34.58 19.42 1.09
CA LEU A 97 -35.11 20.00 2.33
C LEU A 97 -35.55 21.44 2.11
N ASP A 98 -36.59 21.85 2.80
CA ASP A 98 -36.98 23.26 2.89
C ASP A 98 -36.51 23.92 4.18
N ASP A 99 -36.70 25.22 4.34
CA ASP A 99 -36.30 25.96 5.55
C ASP A 99 -37.00 25.46 6.83
N LEU A 100 -38.22 24.93 6.71
CA LEU A 100 -38.95 24.35 7.83
C LEU A 100 -38.34 23.03 8.25
N ASP A 101 -37.93 22.20 7.28
CA ASP A 101 -37.24 20.97 7.50
C ASP A 101 -35.91 21.19 8.21
N ILE A 102 -35.12 22.14 7.74
CA ILE A 102 -33.83 22.51 8.32
C ILE A 102 -33.98 22.95 9.78
N ARG A 103 -35.02 23.75 10.08
CA ARG A 103 -35.34 24.14 11.47
C ARG A 103 -35.77 22.92 12.31
N LYS A 104 -36.57 22.00 11.79
CA LYS A 104 -37.00 20.79 12.49
C LYS A 104 -35.86 19.86 12.79
N LEU A 105 -34.92 19.67 11.84
CA LEU A 105 -33.71 18.91 12.02
C LEU A 105 -32.83 19.49 13.12
N GLY A 106 -32.81 20.83 13.26
CA GLY A 106 -32.03 21.52 14.28
C GLY A 106 -30.55 21.48 14.05
N VAL A 107 -30.12 21.55 12.79
CA VAL A 107 -28.71 21.52 12.36
C VAL A 107 -27.95 22.76 12.85
N PHE A 108 -26.66 22.59 13.11
CA PHE A 108 -25.77 23.68 13.48
C PHE A 108 -24.41 23.55 12.81
N SER A 109 -23.72 24.67 12.58
CA SER A 109 -22.42 24.70 11.90
C SER A 109 -21.30 24.22 12.80
N THR A 110 -20.31 23.56 12.19
CA THR A 110 -19.05 23.16 12.83
C THR A 110 -17.87 23.61 11.97
N GLY A 111 -16.65 23.50 12.46
CA GLY A 111 -15.46 23.84 11.69
C GLY A 111 -15.23 22.98 10.44
N ALA A 112 -15.76 21.75 10.42
CA ALA A 112 -15.56 20.81 9.32
C ALA A 112 -16.79 20.66 8.38
N GLY A 113 -17.90 21.26 8.74
CA GLY A 113 -19.19 21.13 8.04
C GLY A 113 -20.35 21.44 8.97
N TYR A 114 -21.43 20.72 8.92
CA TYR A 114 -22.57 20.91 9.80
C TYR A 114 -22.97 19.66 10.57
N ALA A 115 -23.41 19.81 11.80
CA ALA A 115 -23.86 18.75 12.66
C ALA A 115 -25.38 18.56 12.59
N ILE A 116 -25.81 17.32 12.49
CA ILE A 116 -27.22 16.89 12.49
C ILE A 116 -27.47 16.17 13.79
N PRO A 117 -28.30 16.73 14.68
CA PRO A 117 -28.64 16.10 15.96
C PRO A 117 -29.43 14.80 15.77
N ILE A 118 -29.10 13.83 16.61
CA ILE A 118 -29.78 12.54 16.69
C ILE A 118 -30.79 12.62 17.83
N ARG A 119 -32.04 12.31 17.53
CA ARG A 119 -33.14 12.36 18.50
C ARG A 119 -33.54 10.95 18.96
N ALA A 120 -33.75 10.78 20.25
CA ALA A 120 -34.31 9.58 20.85
C ALA A 120 -35.85 9.57 20.77
N MET A 121 -36.48 8.47 21.20
CA MET A 121 -37.92 8.31 21.22
C MET A 121 -38.69 9.42 21.96
N ASN A 122 -38.11 9.99 23.02
CA ASN A 122 -38.68 11.10 23.80
C ASN A 122 -38.39 12.47 23.16
N GLY A 123 -37.86 12.52 21.95
CA GLY A 123 -37.55 13.75 21.21
C GLY A 123 -36.28 14.51 21.66
N LEU A 124 -35.60 14.06 22.72
CA LEU A 124 -34.38 14.68 23.21
C LEU A 124 -33.22 14.42 22.25
N MET A 125 -32.34 15.41 22.08
CA MET A 125 -31.11 15.30 21.30
C MET A 125 -30.04 14.57 22.13
N VAL A 126 -29.68 13.35 21.70
CA VAL A 126 -28.80 12.43 22.44
C VAL A 126 -27.43 12.23 21.78
N GLY A 127 -27.21 12.81 20.64
CA GLY A 127 -25.98 12.74 19.87
C GLY A 127 -26.06 13.65 18.64
N ALA A 128 -24.98 13.73 17.87
CA ALA A 128 -24.97 14.39 16.57
C ALA A 128 -23.95 13.75 15.63
N GLN A 129 -24.28 13.73 14.34
CA GLN A 129 -23.32 13.43 13.28
C GLN A 129 -22.96 14.68 12.49
N VAL A 130 -21.67 14.86 12.22
CA VAL A 130 -21.16 15.95 11.39
C VAL A 130 -21.07 15.47 9.97
N LYS A 131 -21.79 16.12 9.06
CA LYS A 131 -21.57 16.02 7.62
C LYS A 131 -20.36 16.86 7.25
N ILE A 132 -19.33 16.21 6.69
CA ILE A 132 -18.12 16.88 6.21
C ILE A 132 -18.37 17.33 4.77
N LEU A 133 -18.13 18.59 4.44
CA LEU A 133 -18.38 19.11 3.08
C LEU A 133 -17.52 18.43 1.99
N SER A 134 -16.32 18.03 2.34
CA SER A 134 -15.43 17.27 1.45
C SER A 134 -15.83 15.79 1.27
N GLY A 135 -16.87 15.32 1.98
CA GLY A 135 -17.43 13.97 1.89
C GLY A 135 -17.45 13.23 3.23
N GLY A 136 -18.40 12.32 3.37
CA GLY A 136 -18.54 11.44 4.54
C GLY A 136 -19.20 12.06 5.76
N TYR A 137 -19.30 11.24 6.80
CA TYR A 137 -19.88 11.59 8.10
C TYR A 137 -18.95 11.16 9.24
N ARG A 138 -18.91 11.93 10.31
CA ARG A 138 -18.26 11.55 11.56
C ARG A 138 -19.13 11.90 12.77
N TRP A 139 -18.86 11.28 13.90
CA TRP A 139 -19.50 11.67 15.15
C TRP A 139 -19.00 13.06 15.57
N GLU A 140 -19.90 13.87 16.17
CA GLU A 140 -19.56 15.19 16.69
C GLU A 140 -18.69 15.10 17.95
N SER A 141 -18.89 14.03 18.74
CA SER A 141 -18.16 13.74 19.96
C SER A 141 -17.46 12.39 19.88
N ALA A 142 -16.47 12.14 20.74
CA ALA A 142 -15.66 10.93 20.79
C ALA A 142 -15.80 10.20 22.15
N GLY A 143 -15.39 8.94 22.17
CA GLY A 143 -15.36 8.12 23.39
C GLY A 143 -16.74 7.91 24.02
N LEU A 144 -16.84 7.99 25.33
CA LEU A 144 -18.08 7.83 26.07
C LEU A 144 -19.16 8.86 25.68
N ASN A 145 -18.73 10.01 25.19
CA ASN A 145 -19.64 11.07 24.76
C ASN A 145 -20.38 10.75 23.45
N GLN A 146 -20.02 9.73 22.71
CA GLN A 146 -20.79 9.24 21.56
C GLN A 146 -21.97 8.36 21.98
N LEU A 147 -21.92 7.75 23.17
CA LEU A 147 -22.86 6.74 23.60
C LEU A 147 -24.09 7.36 24.26
N SER A 148 -25.25 6.77 24.08
CA SER A 148 -26.45 7.11 24.82
C SER A 148 -26.33 6.69 26.29
N GLU A 149 -27.30 7.05 27.11
CA GLU A 149 -27.34 6.64 28.51
C GLU A 149 -27.49 5.11 28.71
N THR A 150 -27.78 4.34 27.66
CA THR A 150 -27.78 2.87 27.68
C THR A 150 -26.38 2.27 27.43
N GLY A 151 -25.37 3.08 27.13
CA GLY A 151 -24.04 2.65 26.77
C GLY A 151 -23.90 2.22 25.32
N GLU A 152 -24.89 2.46 24.48
CA GLU A 152 -24.93 2.13 23.07
C GLU A 152 -24.89 3.38 22.21
N LEU A 153 -24.51 3.24 20.93
CA LEU A 153 -24.63 4.34 19.98
C LEU A 153 -26.11 4.74 19.83
N PRO A 154 -26.43 6.03 19.77
CA PRO A 154 -27.81 6.46 19.69
C PRO A 154 -28.43 6.13 18.33
N LEU A 155 -29.66 5.65 18.34
CA LEU A 155 -30.51 5.49 17.16
C LEU A 155 -31.21 6.81 16.85
N ALA A 156 -31.29 7.17 15.57
CA ALA A 156 -32.03 8.37 15.13
C ALA A 156 -33.52 8.04 14.96
N ILE A 157 -34.38 8.71 15.70
CA ILE A 157 -35.84 8.45 15.70
C ILE A 157 -36.58 9.63 15.08
N TRP A 158 -37.38 9.35 14.07
CA TRP A 158 -38.24 10.33 13.39
C TRP A 158 -39.64 9.75 13.10
N GLY A 159 -40.60 10.61 12.88
CA GLY A 159 -41.96 10.23 12.51
C GLY A 159 -42.91 10.09 13.69
N ASN A 160 -43.90 9.17 13.59
CA ASN A 160 -44.91 8.97 14.62
C ASN A 160 -44.36 8.11 15.77
N THR A 161 -44.23 8.73 16.95
CA THR A 161 -43.75 8.07 18.17
C THR A 161 -44.87 7.66 19.14
N ILE A 162 -46.12 7.85 18.76
CA ILE A 162 -47.29 7.56 19.62
C ILE A 162 -47.92 6.24 19.22
N ASP A 163 -48.35 6.11 17.97
CA ASP A 163 -49.05 4.92 17.43
C ASP A 163 -48.66 4.72 15.96
N PRO A 164 -47.44 4.24 15.70
CA PRO A 164 -46.97 4.00 14.34
C PRO A 164 -47.55 2.69 13.81
N ASN A 165 -48.17 2.71 12.64
CA ASN A 165 -48.57 1.50 11.95
C ASN A 165 -47.40 0.70 11.35
N ARG A 166 -46.24 1.37 11.20
CA ARG A 166 -45.02 0.78 10.65
C ARG A 166 -43.78 1.31 11.39
N ILE A 167 -42.80 0.42 11.54
CA ILE A 167 -41.44 0.81 11.94
C ILE A 167 -40.54 0.60 10.74
N VAL A 168 -39.92 1.69 10.30
CA VAL A 168 -39.09 1.73 9.09
C VAL A 168 -37.64 1.89 9.48
N PHE A 169 -36.76 1.01 9.00
CA PHE A 169 -35.32 1.05 9.25
C PHE A 169 -34.60 1.65 8.06
N THR A 170 -33.71 2.62 8.32
CA THR A 170 -32.85 3.25 7.30
C THR A 170 -31.40 3.25 7.74
N GLU A 171 -30.48 3.17 6.79
CA GLU A 171 -29.06 3.37 7.08
C GLU A 171 -28.78 4.85 7.42
N GLY A 172 -27.82 5.08 8.33
CA GLY A 172 -27.40 6.40 8.73
C GLY A 172 -28.30 7.04 9.82
N THR A 173 -27.78 8.08 10.44
CA THR A 173 -28.45 8.83 11.51
C THR A 173 -28.60 10.32 11.17
N GLY A 174 -28.27 10.69 9.92
CA GLY A 174 -28.33 12.07 9.42
C GLY A 174 -29.70 12.46 8.86
N VAL A 175 -29.72 13.03 7.65
CA VAL A 175 -30.92 13.55 6.99
C VAL A 175 -31.84 12.44 6.51
N LYS A 176 -31.29 11.29 6.11
CA LYS A 176 -32.05 10.17 5.51
C LYS A 176 -33.21 9.69 6.37
N PRO A 177 -33.10 9.40 7.68
CA PRO A 177 -34.25 9.01 8.50
C PRO A 177 -35.37 10.05 8.55
N TYR A 178 -35.00 11.33 8.49
CA TYR A 178 -35.98 12.41 8.47
C TYR A 178 -36.77 12.44 7.15
N LEU A 179 -36.08 12.34 6.01
CA LEU A 179 -36.72 12.31 4.70
C LEU A 179 -37.55 11.04 4.51
N ALA A 180 -37.08 9.90 5.01
CA ALA A 180 -37.87 8.67 5.04
C ALA A 180 -39.16 8.83 5.86
N ALA A 181 -39.13 9.52 7.01
CA ALA A 181 -40.32 9.80 7.82
C ALA A 181 -41.33 10.72 7.11
N LYS A 182 -40.85 11.68 6.28
CA LYS A 182 -41.74 12.50 5.43
C LYS A 182 -42.42 11.64 4.37
N ARG A 183 -41.71 10.66 3.81
CA ARG A 183 -42.24 9.80 2.75
C ARG A 183 -43.22 8.74 3.25
N PHE A 184 -43.02 8.26 4.49
CA PHE A 184 -43.88 7.26 5.11
C PHE A 184 -44.67 7.89 6.29
N PRO A 185 -45.73 8.64 6.00
CA PRO A 185 -46.55 9.23 7.07
C PRO A 185 -47.11 8.11 7.99
N ASN A 186 -47.30 8.42 9.27
CA ASN A 186 -47.73 7.47 10.32
C ASN A 186 -46.73 6.32 10.61
N SER A 187 -45.50 6.42 10.15
CA SER A 187 -44.46 5.44 10.48
C SER A 187 -43.49 6.03 11.50
N LEU A 188 -42.93 5.14 12.31
CA LEU A 188 -41.71 5.44 13.10
C LEU A 188 -40.48 5.05 12.30
N VAL A 189 -39.57 5.97 12.09
CA VAL A 189 -38.33 5.71 11.34
C VAL A 189 -37.16 5.62 12.30
N ILE A 190 -36.38 4.52 12.19
CA ILE A 190 -35.20 4.23 12.99
C ILE A 190 -33.97 4.22 12.12
N GLY A 191 -33.13 5.25 12.28
CA GLY A 191 -31.83 5.34 11.61
C GLY A 191 -30.69 4.82 12.50
N ALA A 192 -29.77 4.01 11.92
CA ALA A 192 -28.58 3.53 12.60
C ALA A 192 -27.31 3.87 11.81
N SER A 193 -26.27 4.25 12.49
CA SER A 193 -24.98 4.54 11.86
C SER A 193 -24.43 3.28 11.15
N GLY A 194 -24.19 3.40 9.84
CA GLY A 194 -23.71 2.31 8.99
C GLY A 194 -24.62 1.08 8.97
N GLY A 195 -25.93 1.23 9.20
CA GLY A 195 -26.87 0.11 9.15
C GLY A 195 -26.69 -0.94 10.27
N ARG A 196 -26.09 -0.57 11.39
CA ARG A 196 -25.78 -1.49 12.50
C ARG A 196 -26.76 -1.34 13.67
N TRP A 197 -28.06 -1.55 13.46
CA TRP A 197 -29.08 -1.42 14.50
C TRP A 197 -28.86 -2.36 15.70
N THR A 198 -28.31 -3.55 15.47
CA THR A 198 -28.08 -4.56 16.51
C THR A 198 -26.97 -4.21 17.48
N THR A 199 -26.11 -3.24 17.14
CA THR A 199 -25.13 -2.68 18.11
C THR A 199 -25.79 -1.81 19.19
N SER A 200 -27.05 -1.43 18.96
CA SER A 200 -27.89 -0.67 19.89
C SER A 200 -29.11 -1.51 20.32
N SER A 201 -28.84 -2.77 20.65
CA SER A 201 -29.86 -3.81 20.89
C SER A 201 -30.79 -3.50 22.05
N LYS A 202 -30.35 -2.83 23.11
CA LYS A 202 -31.16 -2.40 24.24
C LYS A 202 -32.19 -1.35 23.82
N GLN A 203 -31.73 -0.28 23.12
CA GLN A 203 -32.61 0.76 22.59
C GLN A 203 -33.58 0.18 21.57
N LEU A 204 -33.07 -0.61 20.62
CA LEU A 204 -33.89 -1.26 19.60
C LEU A 204 -34.96 -2.15 20.23
N GLY A 205 -34.59 -3.01 21.17
CA GLY A 205 -35.54 -3.89 21.88
C GLY A 205 -36.64 -3.14 22.63
N GLN A 206 -36.28 -2.02 23.30
CA GLN A 206 -37.26 -1.17 23.97
C GLN A 206 -38.25 -0.53 22.99
N ILE A 207 -37.78 -0.04 21.84
CA ILE A 207 -38.63 0.54 20.80
C ILE A 207 -39.59 -0.52 20.22
N LEU A 208 -39.07 -1.69 19.86
CA LEU A 208 -39.90 -2.76 19.29
C LEU A 208 -40.95 -3.30 20.29
N ALA A 209 -40.58 -3.37 21.55
CA ALA A 209 -41.52 -3.77 22.61
C ALA A 209 -42.64 -2.73 22.85
N SER A 210 -42.37 -1.44 22.59
CA SER A 210 -43.39 -0.40 22.71
C SER A 210 -44.46 -0.46 21.61
N PHE A 211 -44.15 -1.07 20.46
CA PHE A 211 -45.07 -1.15 19.30
C PHE A 211 -45.09 -2.57 18.72
N PRO A 212 -45.75 -3.51 19.43
CA PRO A 212 -45.72 -4.91 19.04
C PRO A 212 -46.44 -5.17 17.71
N ASP A 213 -47.48 -4.40 17.38
CA ASP A 213 -48.33 -4.60 16.22
C ASP A 213 -47.87 -3.87 14.95
N SER A 214 -46.85 -3.04 15.05
CA SER A 214 -46.36 -2.29 13.90
C SER A 214 -45.64 -3.20 12.89
N GLN A 215 -45.92 -3.03 11.60
CA GLN A 215 -45.19 -3.71 10.53
C GLN A 215 -43.73 -3.23 10.45
N LEU A 216 -42.77 -4.16 10.35
CA LEU A 216 -41.34 -3.82 10.29
C LEU A 216 -40.84 -3.84 8.85
N ILE A 217 -40.27 -2.72 8.41
CA ILE A 217 -39.81 -2.54 7.03
C ILE A 217 -38.37 -2.01 7.03
N LEU A 218 -37.44 -2.70 6.39
CA LEU A 218 -36.08 -2.21 6.12
C LEU A 218 -36.04 -1.56 4.73
N LEU A 219 -35.45 -0.40 4.64
CA LEU A 219 -35.12 0.30 3.37
C LEU A 219 -33.63 0.18 3.07
N PRO A 220 -33.20 -0.82 2.30
CA PRO A 220 -31.79 -0.98 1.92
C PRO A 220 -31.32 0.18 1.03
N ASP A 221 -30.13 0.65 1.26
CA ASP A 221 -29.50 1.70 0.42
C ASP A 221 -29.21 1.20 -1.00
N GLY A 222 -29.11 2.12 -1.95
CA GLY A 222 -28.73 1.82 -3.33
C GLY A 222 -27.37 1.13 -3.40
N GLY A 223 -27.33 -0.04 -4.06
CA GLY A 223 -26.12 -0.86 -4.15
C GLY A 223 -25.78 -1.70 -2.92
N SER A 224 -26.58 -1.65 -1.86
CA SER A 224 -26.39 -2.49 -0.66
C SER A 224 -26.44 -3.99 -0.96
N THR A 225 -27.23 -4.39 -1.97
CA THR A 225 -27.30 -5.78 -2.46
C THR A 225 -25.97 -6.35 -2.96
N LEU A 226 -24.99 -5.51 -3.21
CA LEU A 226 -23.65 -5.84 -3.72
C LEU A 226 -22.59 -5.90 -2.61
N ASN A 227 -22.92 -5.43 -1.42
CA ASN A 227 -22.00 -5.35 -0.29
C ASN A 227 -22.34 -6.41 0.76
N LYS A 228 -21.52 -7.47 0.81
CA LYS A 228 -21.72 -8.58 1.75
C LYS A 228 -21.78 -8.11 3.21
N ALA A 229 -20.92 -7.17 3.62
CA ALA A 229 -20.88 -6.69 5.00
C ALA A 229 -22.16 -5.95 5.40
N VAL A 230 -22.77 -5.22 4.45
CA VAL A 230 -24.05 -4.54 4.65
C VAL A 230 -25.19 -5.56 4.73
N ILE A 231 -25.23 -6.54 3.82
CA ILE A 231 -26.22 -7.62 3.84
C ILE A 231 -26.15 -8.43 5.15
N ASP A 232 -24.93 -8.71 5.63
CA ASP A 232 -24.75 -9.41 6.92
C ASP A 232 -25.28 -8.57 8.10
N GLY A 233 -25.12 -7.24 8.04
CA GLY A 233 -25.77 -6.33 8.99
C GLY A 233 -27.29 -6.40 8.96
N TYR A 234 -27.88 -6.46 7.76
CA TYR A 234 -29.33 -6.62 7.59
C TYR A 234 -29.82 -7.99 8.09
N ARG A 235 -29.05 -9.05 7.87
CA ARG A 235 -29.35 -10.39 8.44
C ARG A 235 -29.35 -10.36 9.96
N GLY A 236 -28.40 -9.67 10.55
CA GLY A 236 -28.35 -9.46 11.99
C GLY A 236 -29.60 -8.76 12.52
N LEU A 237 -30.13 -7.75 11.80
CA LEU A 237 -31.41 -7.12 12.14
C LEU A 237 -32.59 -8.12 12.00
N LYS A 238 -32.63 -8.87 10.90
CA LYS A 238 -33.65 -9.92 10.71
C LYS A 238 -33.67 -10.94 11.86
N GLU A 239 -32.48 -11.45 12.21
CA GLU A 239 -32.35 -12.41 13.31
C GLU A 239 -32.76 -11.82 14.67
N PHE A 240 -32.45 -10.54 14.88
CA PHE A 240 -32.88 -9.83 16.10
C PHE A 240 -34.40 -9.70 16.18
N VAL A 241 -35.02 -9.35 15.07
CA VAL A 241 -36.47 -9.21 14.94
C VAL A 241 -37.18 -10.58 15.07
N ALA A 242 -36.63 -11.61 14.43
CA ALA A 242 -37.18 -12.97 14.48
C ALA A 242 -37.17 -13.58 15.90
N LYS A 243 -36.23 -13.19 16.76
CA LYS A 243 -36.23 -13.60 18.19
C LYS A 243 -37.37 -13.00 18.99
N GLN A 244 -38.11 -12.05 18.41
CA GLN A 244 -39.30 -11.44 18.99
C GLN A 244 -40.59 -11.90 18.27
N ASP A 245 -40.51 -13.02 17.52
CA ASP A 245 -41.61 -13.59 16.72
C ASP A 245 -42.21 -12.60 15.71
N ARG A 246 -41.38 -11.74 15.11
CA ARG A 246 -41.78 -10.70 14.16
C ARG A 246 -41.11 -10.87 12.83
N GLU A 247 -41.78 -10.48 11.76
CA GLU A 247 -41.28 -10.52 10.40
C GLU A 247 -40.67 -9.17 10.02
N LEU A 248 -39.51 -9.20 9.30
CA LEU A 248 -38.88 -8.04 8.69
C LEU A 248 -39.13 -8.05 7.19
N LEU A 249 -39.90 -7.09 6.70
CA LEU A 249 -40.13 -6.85 5.29
C LEU A 249 -39.11 -5.85 4.70
N ILE A 250 -39.05 -5.77 3.39
CA ILE A 250 -38.09 -4.91 2.66
C ILE A 250 -38.88 -3.94 1.78
N GLY A 251 -38.53 -2.65 1.85
CA GLY A 251 -38.95 -1.66 0.87
C GLY A 251 -38.01 -1.69 -0.33
N TRP A 252 -38.60 -1.95 -1.49
CA TRP A 252 -37.88 -2.18 -2.72
C TRP A 252 -38.36 -1.23 -3.82
N TRP A 253 -37.42 -0.50 -4.47
CA TRP A 253 -37.69 0.37 -5.61
C TRP A 253 -36.70 0.10 -6.78
N GLY A 254 -36.02 -1.06 -6.76
CA GLY A 254 -35.04 -1.43 -7.77
C GLY A 254 -33.61 -0.97 -7.46
N GLN A 255 -33.27 -0.73 -6.21
CA GLN A 255 -31.98 -0.17 -5.74
C GLN A 255 -30.81 -1.17 -5.82
N ILE A 256 -30.58 -1.74 -7.00
CA ILE A 256 -29.55 -2.73 -7.26
C ILE A 256 -28.16 -2.09 -7.24
N SER A 257 -28.03 -0.87 -7.76
CA SER A 257 -26.77 -0.13 -7.85
C SER A 257 -26.85 1.20 -7.11
N LYS A 258 -25.70 1.79 -6.83
CA LYS A 258 -25.64 3.11 -6.21
C LYS A 258 -26.31 4.21 -7.06
N SER A 259 -26.32 4.04 -8.38
CA SER A 259 -26.99 4.96 -9.30
C SER A 259 -28.53 4.93 -9.24
N CYS A 260 -29.11 3.89 -8.60
CA CYS A 260 -30.56 3.83 -8.37
C CYS A 260 -31.03 4.75 -7.24
N GLY A 261 -30.11 5.40 -6.55
CA GLY A 261 -30.36 6.32 -5.43
C GLY A 261 -30.78 5.63 -4.14
N ASP A 262 -30.52 6.30 -3.05
CA ASP A 262 -30.98 5.94 -1.71
C ASP A 262 -32.43 6.49 -1.53
N ILE A 263 -33.12 6.11 -0.45
CA ILE A 263 -34.51 6.53 -0.21
C ILE A 263 -34.70 8.05 -0.14
N ASP A 264 -33.66 8.78 0.23
CA ASP A 264 -33.62 10.24 0.29
C ASP A 264 -33.22 10.90 -1.04
N GLU A 265 -32.80 10.12 -2.03
CA GLU A 265 -32.36 10.60 -3.35
C GLU A 265 -33.39 10.33 -4.46
N ILE A 266 -34.32 9.40 -4.23
CA ILE A 266 -35.35 9.06 -5.22
C ILE A 266 -36.53 10.03 -5.16
N SER A 267 -37.15 10.29 -6.31
CA SER A 267 -38.31 11.18 -6.43
C SER A 267 -39.51 10.66 -5.60
N ASN A 268 -40.36 11.58 -5.14
CA ASN A 268 -41.47 11.23 -4.25
C ASN A 268 -42.54 10.37 -4.91
N ASP A 269 -42.67 10.41 -6.22
CA ASP A 269 -43.58 9.59 -7.04
C ASP A 269 -43.05 8.17 -7.30
N ARG A 270 -41.76 7.91 -7.03
CA ARG A 270 -41.18 6.56 -7.16
C ARG A 270 -41.89 5.57 -6.24
N LEU A 271 -42.46 4.53 -6.83
CA LEU A 271 -43.12 3.46 -6.07
C LEU A 271 -42.11 2.67 -5.23
N VAL A 272 -42.36 2.48 -3.97
CA VAL A 272 -41.64 1.58 -3.08
C VAL A 272 -42.50 0.35 -2.81
N GLU A 273 -42.19 -0.77 -3.41
CA GLU A 273 -42.86 -2.05 -3.21
C GLU A 273 -42.39 -2.67 -1.88
N ILE A 274 -43.33 -3.26 -1.12
CA ILE A 274 -42.98 -4.00 0.08
C ILE A 274 -42.90 -5.49 -0.29
N VAL A 275 -41.68 -6.04 -0.13
CA VAL A 275 -41.40 -7.43 -0.51
C VAL A 275 -40.93 -8.25 0.70
N SER A 276 -41.08 -9.58 0.61
CA SER A 276 -40.60 -10.47 1.66
C SER A 276 -39.05 -10.51 1.68
N TRP A 277 -38.49 -10.93 2.82
CA TRP A 277 -37.06 -11.11 2.97
C TRP A 277 -36.47 -12.11 1.97
N GLU A 278 -37.19 -13.20 1.67
CA GLU A 278 -36.75 -14.24 0.73
C GLU A 278 -36.65 -13.69 -0.69
N ARG A 279 -37.55 -12.80 -1.09
CA ARG A 279 -37.50 -12.12 -2.39
C ARG A 279 -36.32 -11.17 -2.46
N PHE A 280 -36.01 -10.45 -1.38
CA PHE A 280 -34.84 -9.61 -1.29
C PHE A 280 -33.53 -10.43 -1.35
N GLU A 281 -33.40 -11.56 -0.66
CA GLU A 281 -32.22 -12.42 -0.77
C GLU A 281 -32.01 -12.95 -2.20
N ARG A 282 -33.06 -13.24 -2.93
CA ARG A 282 -32.96 -13.57 -4.36
C ARG A 282 -32.40 -12.41 -5.16
N PHE A 283 -32.86 -11.19 -4.92
CA PHE A 283 -32.33 -10.00 -5.54
C PHE A 283 -30.82 -9.82 -5.22
N CYS A 284 -30.41 -10.04 -3.99
CA CYS A 284 -28.99 -9.98 -3.60
C CYS A 284 -28.12 -11.00 -4.37
N LYS A 285 -28.58 -12.25 -4.50
CA LYS A 285 -27.86 -13.28 -5.26
C LYS A 285 -27.75 -12.91 -6.74
N GLN A 286 -28.84 -12.46 -7.35
CA GLN A 286 -28.88 -12.06 -8.76
C GLN A 286 -28.05 -10.79 -9.02
N SER A 287 -28.13 -9.80 -8.15
CA SER A 287 -27.35 -8.56 -8.25
C SER A 287 -25.86 -8.82 -8.17
N ALA A 288 -25.41 -9.68 -7.26
CA ALA A 288 -24.00 -10.05 -7.14
C ALA A 288 -23.46 -10.72 -8.41
N GLN A 289 -24.25 -11.59 -9.05
CA GLN A 289 -23.87 -12.21 -10.32
C GLN A 289 -23.83 -11.19 -11.45
N SER A 290 -24.85 -10.33 -11.57
CA SER A 290 -24.92 -9.29 -12.60
C SER A 290 -23.82 -8.24 -12.45
N GLN A 291 -23.49 -7.83 -11.22
CA GLN A 291 -22.44 -6.86 -10.99
C GLN A 291 -21.04 -7.42 -11.32
N ARG A 292 -20.77 -8.67 -10.97
CA ARG A 292 -19.51 -9.32 -11.38
C ARG A 292 -19.40 -9.38 -12.91
N ALA A 293 -20.50 -9.65 -13.58
CA ALA A 293 -20.55 -9.64 -15.03
C ALA A 293 -20.31 -8.23 -15.60
N LEU A 294 -20.95 -7.19 -15.04
CA LEU A 294 -20.78 -5.79 -15.46
C LEU A 294 -19.38 -5.28 -15.21
N THR A 295 -18.80 -5.55 -14.03
CA THR A 295 -17.44 -5.14 -13.71
C THR A 295 -16.46 -5.78 -14.70
N LYS A 296 -16.57 -7.09 -14.92
CA LYS A 296 -15.74 -7.78 -15.91
C LYS A 296 -15.95 -7.26 -17.34
N PHE A 297 -17.15 -6.94 -17.70
CA PHE A 297 -17.48 -6.36 -19.00
C PHE A 297 -16.96 -4.92 -19.13
N SER A 298 -17.13 -4.10 -18.10
CA SER A 298 -16.57 -2.76 -18.02
C SER A 298 -15.03 -2.78 -18.11
N ASP A 299 -14.39 -3.69 -17.37
CA ASP A 299 -12.94 -3.87 -17.40
C ASP A 299 -12.46 -4.30 -18.80
N MET A 300 -13.23 -5.14 -19.50
CA MET A 300 -12.92 -5.52 -20.88
C MET A 300 -13.15 -4.38 -21.87
N GLN A 301 -14.19 -3.55 -21.69
CA GLN A 301 -14.40 -2.36 -22.53
C GLN A 301 -13.35 -1.28 -22.26
N HIS A 302 -12.94 -1.09 -21.00
CA HIS A 302 -11.87 -0.16 -20.65
C HIS A 302 -10.53 -0.57 -21.25
N ARG A 303 -10.26 -1.85 -21.39
CA ARG A 303 -9.06 -2.35 -22.08
C ARG A 303 -9.02 -1.99 -23.57
N LYS A 304 -10.17 -1.81 -24.23
CA LYS A 304 -10.24 -1.46 -25.67
C LYS A 304 -10.65 -0.01 -25.95
N ARG A 305 -11.25 0.66 -25.02
CA ARG A 305 -11.24 2.13 -25.08
C ARG A 305 -9.77 2.50 -24.87
N SER A 306 -9.11 2.90 -25.97
CA SER A 306 -7.84 3.62 -25.85
C SER A 306 -8.01 4.57 -24.66
N ARG A 307 -7.28 4.27 -23.57
CA ARG A 307 -7.23 5.14 -22.39
C ARG A 307 -7.11 6.54 -22.97
N VAL A 308 -8.09 7.40 -22.74
CA VAL A 308 -7.94 8.80 -23.12
C VAL A 308 -6.75 9.26 -22.33
N LEU A 309 -5.61 9.30 -23.00
CA LEU A 309 -4.36 9.68 -22.37
C LEU A 309 -4.60 11.08 -21.82
N PRO A 310 -4.38 11.32 -20.55
CA PRO A 310 -4.54 12.65 -20.00
C PRO A 310 -3.66 13.60 -20.81
N GLU A 311 -4.12 14.80 -21.06
CA GLU A 311 -3.31 15.85 -21.66
C GLU A 311 -2.05 16.01 -20.80
N ILE A 312 -0.92 15.63 -21.37
CA ILE A 312 0.36 15.66 -20.65
C ILE A 312 0.81 17.11 -20.63
N LYS A 313 0.60 17.77 -19.52
CA LYS A 313 1.16 19.09 -19.27
C LYS A 313 2.65 18.90 -18.97
N GLN A 314 3.51 19.39 -19.86
CA GLN A 314 4.95 19.42 -19.57
C GLN A 314 5.17 20.32 -18.34
N GLN A 315 5.38 19.69 -17.20
CA GLN A 315 5.90 20.36 -16.01
C GLN A 315 7.41 20.17 -16.02
N ASN A 316 8.11 21.12 -16.62
CA ASN A 316 9.56 21.15 -16.50
C ASN A 316 9.90 21.48 -15.04
N ARG A 317 10.63 20.57 -14.38
CA ARG A 317 11.27 20.87 -13.11
C ARG A 317 12.33 21.91 -13.42
N LEU A 318 12.12 23.15 -12.98
CA LEU A 318 13.02 24.26 -13.22
C LEU A 318 14.26 24.09 -12.31
N ALA A 319 15.41 24.08 -12.92
CA ALA A 319 16.68 24.28 -12.21
C ALA A 319 16.92 25.77 -11.99
N ASP A 320 17.52 26.13 -10.87
CA ASP A 320 17.92 27.50 -10.59
C ASP A 320 19.06 27.93 -11.51
N LEU A 321 19.96 26.98 -11.83
CA LEU A 321 21.10 27.20 -12.71
C LEU A 321 21.32 26.00 -13.65
N GLU A 322 21.75 26.32 -14.89
CA GLU A 322 22.19 25.31 -15.84
C GLU A 322 23.71 25.31 -15.98
N TYR A 323 24.28 24.14 -16.25
CA TYR A 323 25.69 23.97 -16.54
C TYR A 323 25.94 22.95 -17.66
N LYS A 324 27.04 23.09 -18.39
CA LYS A 324 27.44 22.19 -19.49
C LYS A 324 28.77 21.52 -19.28
N THR A 325 29.69 22.23 -18.63
CA THR A 325 31.09 21.81 -18.47
C THR A 325 31.48 21.60 -17.01
N PRO A 326 32.51 20.78 -16.71
CA PRO A 326 33.06 20.66 -15.36
C PRO A 326 33.53 22.00 -14.77
N CYS A 327 34.10 22.89 -15.56
CA CYS A 327 34.55 24.22 -15.10
C CYS A 327 33.40 25.13 -14.66
N GLU A 328 32.25 25.06 -15.35
CA GLU A 328 31.03 25.75 -14.90
C GLU A 328 30.53 25.19 -13.58
N LEU A 329 30.59 23.87 -13.40
CA LEU A 329 30.20 23.21 -12.15
C LEU A 329 31.16 23.58 -11.01
N GLU A 330 32.49 23.68 -11.26
CA GLU A 330 33.47 24.17 -10.29
C GLU A 330 33.14 25.60 -9.82
N ARG A 331 32.82 26.49 -10.76
CA ARG A 331 32.40 27.85 -10.45
C ARG A 331 31.12 27.86 -9.60
N ILE A 332 30.08 27.11 -9.99
CA ILE A 332 28.83 27.01 -9.22
C ILE A 332 29.10 26.52 -7.80
N CYS A 333 29.94 25.49 -7.63
CA CYS A 333 30.31 24.98 -6.31
C CYS A 333 31.07 26.04 -5.49
N SER A 334 31.98 26.77 -6.11
CA SER A 334 32.77 27.84 -5.44
C SER A 334 31.86 29.00 -5.02
N ASP A 335 30.94 29.43 -5.91
CA ASP A 335 29.97 30.48 -5.64
C ASP A 335 28.99 30.06 -4.52
N ALA A 336 28.56 28.79 -4.51
CA ALA A 336 27.71 28.23 -3.46
C ALA A 336 28.40 28.32 -2.09
N ILE A 337 29.67 27.93 -2.00
CA ILE A 337 30.44 28.02 -0.76
C ILE A 337 30.58 29.50 -0.31
N ALA A 338 30.91 30.41 -1.24
CA ALA A 338 31.03 31.85 -0.95
C ALA A 338 29.70 32.43 -0.43
N ASN A 339 28.56 31.97 -0.96
CA ASN A 339 27.21 32.37 -0.55
C ASN A 339 26.67 31.58 0.66
N LYS A 340 27.48 30.71 1.27
CA LYS A 340 27.12 29.85 2.41
C LYS A 340 25.97 28.86 2.09
N THR A 341 25.77 28.54 0.85
CA THR A 341 24.88 27.47 0.42
C THR A 341 25.52 26.14 0.77
N LYS A 342 24.80 25.30 1.53
CA LYS A 342 25.32 24.02 2.02
C LYS A 342 25.02 22.85 1.07
N TYR A 343 23.97 22.97 0.29
CA TYR A 343 23.45 21.84 -0.49
C TYR A 343 23.20 22.22 -1.94
N ILE A 344 23.66 21.37 -2.84
CA ILE A 344 23.34 21.42 -4.27
C ILE A 344 22.65 20.11 -4.66
N LEU A 345 21.51 20.20 -5.35
CA LEU A 345 20.85 19.07 -5.98
C LEU A 345 21.00 19.15 -7.49
N ASP A 346 21.72 18.19 -8.07
CA ASP A 346 21.83 18.05 -9.52
C ASP A 346 20.74 17.12 -10.05
N ILE A 347 19.72 17.71 -10.66
CA ILE A 347 18.58 17.02 -11.27
C ILE A 347 18.78 16.70 -12.75
N SER A 348 19.97 16.83 -13.28
CA SER A 348 20.25 16.50 -14.68
C SER A 348 19.68 15.12 -15.05
N PRO A 349 19.14 14.94 -16.27
CA PRO A 349 18.48 13.69 -16.68
C PRO A 349 19.35 12.44 -16.50
N PRO A 350 18.74 11.26 -16.34
CA PRO A 350 19.48 10.00 -16.27
C PRO A 350 20.36 9.81 -17.50
N GLY A 351 21.66 9.51 -17.27
CA GLY A 351 22.60 9.31 -18.37
C GLY A 351 23.24 10.58 -18.94
N SER A 352 23.00 11.76 -18.39
CA SER A 352 23.62 13.03 -18.82
C SER A 352 25.10 13.16 -18.49
N GLY A 353 25.71 12.16 -17.82
CA GLY A 353 27.11 12.15 -17.43
C GLY A 353 27.42 12.92 -16.15
N LYS A 354 26.46 13.11 -15.23
CA LYS A 354 26.66 13.76 -13.93
C LYS A 354 27.89 13.25 -13.19
N SER A 355 27.95 11.93 -12.98
CA SER A 355 29.03 11.26 -12.24
C SER A 355 30.38 11.46 -12.90
N THR A 356 30.46 11.44 -14.23
CA THR A 356 31.69 11.71 -14.98
C THR A 356 32.11 13.17 -14.84
N LYS A 357 31.20 14.12 -15.01
CA LYS A 357 31.51 15.54 -14.96
C LYS A 357 31.95 15.99 -13.56
N ILE A 358 31.25 15.49 -12.51
CA ILE A 358 31.70 15.81 -11.14
C ILE A 358 33.04 15.15 -10.79
N ALA A 359 33.39 14.03 -11.42
CA ALA A 359 34.69 13.40 -11.26
C ALA A 359 35.82 14.26 -11.85
N ASP A 360 35.52 15.10 -12.84
CA ASP A 360 36.47 16.02 -13.45
C ASP A 360 36.62 17.37 -12.71
N VAL A 361 35.76 17.65 -11.73
CA VAL A 361 35.86 18.81 -10.84
C VAL A 361 37.08 18.67 -9.96
N ARG A 362 38.03 19.65 -10.06
CA ARG A 362 39.36 19.59 -9.42
C ARG A 362 39.67 20.77 -8.50
N SER A 363 39.09 21.95 -8.77
CA SER A 363 39.53 23.21 -8.20
C SER A 363 38.35 24.04 -7.69
N VAL A 364 37.69 23.56 -6.63
CA VAL A 364 36.64 24.33 -5.94
C VAL A 364 37.30 25.17 -4.82
N ILE A 365 37.01 26.46 -4.80
CA ILE A 365 37.57 27.38 -3.80
C ILE A 365 37.02 27.02 -2.42
N GLY A 366 37.91 26.85 -1.44
CA GLY A 366 37.56 26.47 -0.06
C GLY A 366 37.45 24.97 0.16
N VAL A 367 37.80 24.14 -0.83
CA VAL A 367 37.81 22.68 -0.75
C VAL A 367 39.21 22.12 -0.85
N SER A 368 39.59 21.28 0.11
CA SER A 368 40.82 20.52 0.08
C SER A 368 40.62 19.02 -0.08
N GLU A 369 39.40 18.55 0.24
CA GLU A 369 39.01 17.14 0.19
C GLU A 369 37.77 16.95 -0.66
N TYR A 370 37.78 15.92 -1.51
CA TYR A 370 36.64 15.50 -2.32
C TYR A 370 36.25 14.08 -1.92
N MET A 371 35.02 13.92 -1.43
CA MET A 371 34.52 12.65 -0.94
C MET A 371 33.34 12.21 -1.82
N TYR A 372 33.58 11.22 -2.67
CA TYR A 372 32.53 10.64 -3.53
C TYR A 372 31.86 9.49 -2.78
N ILE A 373 30.57 9.64 -2.50
CA ILE A 373 29.80 8.74 -1.64
C ILE A 373 28.87 7.90 -2.53
N SER A 374 29.13 6.59 -2.58
CA SER A 374 28.36 5.66 -3.39
C SER A 374 28.50 4.24 -2.85
N SER A 375 27.40 3.51 -2.73
CA SER A 375 27.38 2.08 -2.38
C SER A 375 27.84 1.19 -3.55
N GLN A 376 27.71 1.68 -4.76
CA GLN A 376 28.12 1.01 -6.00
C GLN A 376 29.59 1.28 -6.37
N HIS A 377 30.47 1.24 -5.38
CA HIS A 377 31.88 1.56 -5.54
C HIS A 377 32.65 0.61 -6.47
N ARG A 378 31.99 -0.38 -7.06
CA ARG A 378 32.60 -1.36 -7.97
C ARG A 378 31.92 -1.41 -9.32
N ASN A 379 31.25 -0.35 -9.73
CA ASN A 379 30.67 -0.31 -11.05
C ASN A 379 31.74 0.02 -12.10
N PRO A 380 32.28 -0.98 -12.84
CA PRO A 380 33.32 -0.77 -13.83
C PRO A 380 32.86 0.06 -15.03
N THR A 381 31.59 0.45 -15.08
CA THR A 381 31.03 1.25 -16.18
C THR A 381 31.13 2.75 -16.00
N THR A 382 31.81 3.21 -14.93
CA THR A 382 32.05 4.64 -14.68
C THR A 382 33.56 4.91 -14.58
N PRO A 383 34.34 4.70 -15.65
CA PRO A 383 35.79 4.72 -15.58
C PRO A 383 36.38 6.07 -15.13
N GLY A 384 35.73 7.20 -15.41
CA GLY A 384 36.11 8.50 -14.96
C GLY A 384 36.13 8.66 -13.43
N VAL A 385 35.14 8.08 -12.74
CA VAL A 385 35.08 8.09 -11.28
C VAL A 385 36.14 7.18 -10.68
N GLU A 386 36.32 5.98 -11.22
CA GLU A 386 37.29 5.00 -10.72
C GLU A 386 38.74 5.48 -10.82
N THR A 387 39.04 6.28 -11.83
CA THR A 387 40.38 6.89 -11.98
C THR A 387 40.57 8.19 -11.21
N ALA A 388 39.49 8.88 -10.88
CA ALA A 388 39.52 10.17 -10.20
C ALA A 388 39.54 10.06 -8.67
N PHE A 389 39.07 8.95 -8.10
CA PHE A 389 38.94 8.77 -6.66
C PHE A 389 39.55 7.45 -6.21
N SER A 390 40.19 7.43 -5.06
CA SER A 390 40.73 6.23 -4.43
C SER A 390 39.67 5.56 -3.56
N ASP A 391 39.45 4.27 -3.74
CA ASP A 391 38.45 3.54 -3.00
C ASP A 391 38.86 3.31 -1.54
N VAL A 392 38.02 3.78 -0.62
CA VAL A 392 38.14 3.48 0.80
C VAL A 392 37.63 2.05 1.05
N PRO A 393 38.45 1.13 1.58
CA PRO A 393 38.06 -0.25 1.77
C PRO A 393 36.89 -0.40 2.77
N SER A 394 35.99 -1.36 2.50
CA SER A 394 34.95 -1.78 3.43
C SER A 394 35.47 -2.88 4.35
N ARG A 395 34.93 -2.97 5.57
CA ARG A 395 35.23 -4.06 6.49
C ARG A 395 34.79 -5.43 5.96
N HIS A 396 33.78 -5.45 5.12
CA HIS A 396 33.17 -6.66 4.58
C HIS A 396 33.75 -7.07 3.22
N ASP A 397 34.61 -6.25 2.62
CA ASP A 397 35.30 -6.62 1.40
C ASP A 397 36.27 -7.77 1.67
N GLY A 398 36.18 -8.81 0.85
CA GLY A 398 37.09 -9.92 0.93
C GLY A 398 38.50 -9.52 0.58
N LEU A 399 39.49 -10.11 1.28
CA LEU A 399 40.88 -10.10 0.87
C LEU A 399 41.20 -11.36 0.10
N TYR A 400 41.96 -11.27 -0.96
CA TYR A 400 42.44 -12.39 -1.76
C TYR A 400 43.91 -12.63 -1.44
N ILE A 401 44.24 -13.87 -1.05
CA ILE A 401 45.59 -14.33 -0.79
C ILE A 401 46.02 -15.33 -1.85
N ASN A 402 47.30 -15.29 -2.22
CA ASN A 402 47.90 -16.31 -3.06
C ASN A 402 48.66 -17.30 -2.17
N PRO A 403 48.17 -18.55 -1.99
CA PRO A 403 48.76 -19.52 -1.08
C PRO A 403 50.16 -19.97 -1.48
N ASP A 404 50.50 -19.80 -2.76
CA ASP A 404 51.81 -20.24 -3.29
C ASP A 404 52.94 -19.23 -3.04
N LYS A 405 52.68 -18.07 -2.39
CA LYS A 405 53.67 -17.03 -2.13
C LYS A 405 54.00 -16.91 -0.63
N ASN A 406 55.26 -17.19 -0.31
CA ASN A 406 55.76 -17.20 1.07
C ASN A 406 56.34 -15.89 1.60
N THR A 407 56.32 -14.80 0.87
CA THR A 407 56.93 -13.54 1.29
C THR A 407 55.93 -12.44 1.59
N PRO A 408 55.97 -11.86 2.78
CA PRO A 408 54.97 -10.90 3.25
C PRO A 408 55.27 -9.42 2.94
N SER A 409 56.46 -9.04 2.63
CA SER A 409 56.83 -7.61 2.58
C SER A 409 56.34 -6.90 1.32
N GLY A 410 55.29 -6.05 1.49
CA GLY A 410 54.82 -5.10 0.48
C GLY A 410 54.33 -5.71 -0.85
N SER A 411 54.09 -6.98 -0.82
CA SER A 411 53.95 -7.77 -2.00
C SER A 411 52.52 -7.87 -2.51
N PRO A 412 52.26 -7.94 -3.83
CA PRO A 412 50.93 -8.05 -4.44
C PRO A 412 50.25 -9.38 -4.20
N TRP A 413 50.68 -10.21 -3.24
CA TRP A 413 50.09 -11.47 -2.85
C TRP A 413 48.79 -11.30 -2.05
N LEU A 414 48.54 -10.12 -1.48
CA LEU A 414 47.29 -9.75 -0.81
C LEU A 414 46.64 -8.63 -1.61
N GLN A 415 45.43 -8.87 -2.06
CA GLN A 415 44.66 -7.91 -2.86
C GLN A 415 43.20 -7.84 -2.43
N THR A 416 42.58 -6.67 -2.64
CA THR A 416 41.15 -6.42 -2.34
C THR A 416 40.22 -6.83 -3.49
N SER A 417 40.77 -7.17 -4.66
CA SER A 417 40.06 -7.71 -5.81
C SER A 417 40.72 -8.98 -6.34
N GLN A 418 39.95 -9.93 -6.80
CA GLN A 418 40.47 -11.19 -7.34
C GLN A 418 41.27 -10.94 -8.62
N PRO A 419 42.59 -11.20 -8.62
CA PRO A 419 43.38 -11.06 -9.83
C PRO A 419 43.06 -12.18 -10.82
N SER A 420 43.10 -11.88 -12.11
CA SER A 420 42.92 -12.85 -13.17
C SER A 420 44.10 -13.81 -13.25
N GLY A 421 43.84 -15.09 -13.48
CA GLY A 421 44.82 -16.12 -13.81
C GLY A 421 45.66 -16.70 -12.67
N ALA A 422 45.39 -16.37 -11.40
CA ALA A 422 46.12 -16.91 -10.25
C ALA A 422 45.23 -17.77 -9.35
N LYS A 423 45.83 -18.71 -8.63
CA LYS A 423 45.17 -19.48 -7.57
C LYS A 423 44.99 -18.60 -6.33
N TRP A 424 43.99 -17.73 -6.36
CA TRP A 424 43.68 -16.86 -5.24
C TRP A 424 42.55 -17.44 -4.38
N GLN A 425 42.70 -17.36 -3.07
CA GLN A 425 41.68 -17.72 -2.09
C GLN A 425 41.15 -16.46 -1.43
N MET A 426 39.84 -16.33 -1.35
CA MET A 426 39.20 -15.23 -0.65
C MET A 426 39.15 -15.54 0.84
N THR A 427 39.52 -14.57 1.67
CA THR A 427 39.30 -14.61 3.12
C THR A 427 37.85 -14.26 3.46
N ALA A 428 37.43 -14.47 4.71
CA ALA A 428 36.07 -14.15 5.15
C ALA A 428 35.74 -12.66 5.08
N GLY A 429 36.73 -11.77 5.15
CA GLY A 429 36.58 -10.34 5.04
C GLY A 429 37.86 -9.57 5.32
N ASN A 430 37.87 -8.27 5.03
CA ASN A 430 38.97 -7.37 5.27
C ASN A 430 39.17 -7.09 6.79
N CYS A 431 38.17 -7.38 7.60
CA CYS A 431 38.19 -7.29 9.05
C CYS A 431 37.59 -8.55 9.64
N GLU A 432 38.34 -9.31 10.43
CA GLU A 432 37.89 -10.53 11.10
C GLU A 432 36.65 -10.31 11.97
N LEU A 433 36.54 -9.12 12.58
CA LEU A 433 35.42 -8.73 13.42
C LEU A 433 34.29 -8.04 12.64
N SER A 434 34.22 -8.23 11.33
CA SER A 434 33.20 -7.59 10.49
C SER A 434 31.78 -7.99 10.88
N ALA A 435 31.56 -9.24 11.29
CA ALA A 435 30.27 -9.73 11.78
C ALA A 435 29.83 -9.07 13.09
N GLN A 436 30.76 -8.91 14.04
CA GLN A 436 30.54 -8.24 15.33
C GLN A 436 30.29 -6.74 15.14
N GLN A 437 30.99 -6.10 14.21
CA GLN A 437 30.75 -4.71 13.83
C GLN A 437 29.35 -4.53 13.22
N ARG A 438 28.88 -5.50 12.45
CA ARG A 438 27.51 -5.50 11.92
C ARG A 438 26.51 -5.66 13.06
N ALA A 439 26.70 -6.64 13.92
CA ALA A 439 25.84 -6.87 15.08
C ALA A 439 25.76 -5.64 16.00
N TRP A 440 26.88 -4.97 16.24
CA TRP A 440 26.93 -3.71 17.01
C TRP A 440 25.98 -2.64 16.46
N ARG A 441 25.96 -2.48 15.16
CA ARG A 441 25.05 -1.52 14.50
C ARG A 441 23.60 -2.01 14.46
N GLU A 442 23.39 -3.28 14.17
CA GLU A 442 22.04 -3.87 14.09
C GLU A 442 21.32 -3.90 15.45
N THR A 443 22.07 -3.96 16.54
CA THR A 443 21.54 -3.84 17.90
C THR A 443 21.31 -2.38 18.36
N GLY A 444 21.58 -1.41 17.49
CA GLY A 444 21.26 0.00 17.73
C GLY A 444 22.33 0.79 18.48
N HIS A 445 23.54 0.27 18.58
CA HIS A 445 24.65 0.97 19.22
C HIS A 445 25.41 1.83 18.19
N ALA A 446 25.69 3.07 18.55
CA ALA A 446 26.51 3.98 17.74
C ALA A 446 28.01 3.84 18.08
N ASP A 447 28.89 4.28 17.18
CA ASP A 447 30.29 4.49 17.50
C ASP A 447 30.41 5.65 18.51
N ILE A 448 30.93 5.37 19.69
CA ILE A 448 31.11 6.36 20.75
C ILE A 448 32.38 7.18 20.45
N ASP A 449 32.26 8.48 20.35
CA ASP A 449 33.36 9.45 20.22
C ASP A 449 34.41 9.11 19.13
N GLY A 450 33.96 8.55 18.01
CA GLY A 450 34.85 8.14 16.92
C GLY A 450 35.75 6.96 17.24
N LYS A 451 35.63 6.40 18.43
CA LYS A 451 36.35 5.20 18.86
C LYS A 451 35.42 4.01 18.78
N ASN A 452 35.58 3.21 17.74
CA ASN A 452 34.86 1.97 17.65
C ASN A 452 35.27 1.03 18.80
N PRO A 453 34.37 0.71 19.76
CA PRO A 453 34.76 -0.02 20.95
C PRO A 453 35.27 -1.43 20.64
N ILE A 454 34.71 -2.09 19.63
CA ILE A 454 35.14 -3.42 19.18
C ILE A 454 36.58 -3.36 18.65
N CYS A 455 36.93 -2.33 17.86
CA CYS A 455 38.29 -2.14 17.38
C CYS A 455 39.29 -1.93 18.52
N ASN A 456 38.92 -1.16 19.54
CA ASN A 456 39.79 -0.88 20.68
C ASN A 456 40.08 -2.13 21.55
N LEU A 457 39.14 -3.07 21.58
CA LEU A 457 39.24 -4.33 22.29
C LEU A 457 39.84 -5.47 21.44
N CYS A 458 39.99 -5.23 20.13
CA CYS A 458 40.55 -6.21 19.20
C CYS A 458 42.02 -6.50 19.52
N PRO A 459 42.42 -7.76 19.67
CA PRO A 459 43.84 -8.12 19.96
C PRO A 459 44.79 -7.72 18.84
N HIS A 460 44.23 -7.52 17.63
CA HIS A 460 45.00 -7.08 16.46
C HIS A 460 44.95 -5.54 16.22
N ASN A 461 44.39 -4.78 17.16
CA ASN A 461 44.24 -3.33 16.98
C ASN A 461 45.56 -2.62 16.63
N ALA A 462 46.65 -2.95 17.32
CA ALA A 462 47.97 -2.35 17.07
C ALA A 462 48.47 -2.66 15.64
N VAL A 463 48.41 -3.92 15.24
CA VAL A 463 48.87 -4.38 13.91
C VAL A 463 47.98 -3.81 12.82
N CYS A 464 46.67 -3.68 13.07
CA CYS A 464 45.71 -3.13 12.12
C CYS A 464 45.99 -1.66 11.72
N HIS A 465 46.74 -0.93 12.55
CA HIS A 465 47.13 0.46 12.30
C HIS A 465 48.55 0.64 11.64
N ILE A 466 49.33 -0.43 11.54
CA ILE A 466 50.73 -0.32 11.08
C ILE A 466 50.84 -0.49 9.56
N ALA A 467 51.59 0.40 8.93
CA ALA A 467 51.84 0.47 7.48
C ALA A 467 52.96 -0.47 6.99
N SER A 468 53.82 -0.90 7.86
CA SER A 468 55.08 -1.51 7.43
C SER A 468 55.04 -3.03 7.42
N GLY A 469 55.57 -3.61 6.35
CA GLY A 469 56.00 -5.01 6.26
C GLY A 469 54.89 -6.03 6.36
N ASP A 470 54.38 -6.23 7.54
CA ASP A 470 53.44 -7.31 7.83
C ASP A 470 52.02 -6.84 8.18
N GLY A 471 51.74 -5.54 8.20
CA GLY A 471 50.46 -5.00 8.64
C GLY A 471 49.56 -4.53 7.48
N TYR A 472 48.72 -5.41 6.96
CA TYR A 472 47.69 -5.06 5.99
C TYR A 472 46.32 -4.93 6.64
N GLY A 473 46.26 -4.35 7.84
CA GLY A 473 45.03 -4.20 8.56
C GLY A 473 44.06 -3.19 7.92
N TYR A 474 42.78 -3.46 8.09
CA TYR A 474 41.71 -2.60 7.58
C TYR A 474 41.89 -1.12 7.98
N LYS A 475 42.26 -0.84 9.24
CA LYS A 475 42.43 0.54 9.72
C LYS A 475 43.58 1.27 9.01
N HIS A 476 44.71 0.60 8.76
CA HIS A 476 45.80 1.18 8.03
C HIS A 476 45.39 1.54 6.60
N GLN A 477 44.81 0.60 5.86
CA GLN A 477 44.35 0.82 4.50
C GLN A 477 43.32 1.96 4.43
N ARG A 478 42.36 1.94 5.36
CA ARG A 478 41.33 2.97 5.45
C ARG A 478 41.95 4.36 5.73
N ASN A 479 42.80 4.46 6.74
CA ASN A 479 43.40 5.76 7.13
C ASN A 479 44.31 6.32 6.04
N SER A 480 45.11 5.48 5.41
CA SER A 480 45.99 5.90 4.31
C SER A 480 45.20 6.34 3.08
N THR A 481 44.06 5.72 2.79
CA THR A 481 43.18 6.17 1.71
C THR A 481 42.47 7.47 2.09
N LEU A 482 41.90 7.55 3.31
CA LEU A 482 41.22 8.77 3.79
C LEU A 482 42.15 10.01 3.88
N ALA A 483 43.45 9.80 3.98
CA ALA A 483 44.45 10.90 3.92
C ALA A 483 44.66 11.45 2.50
N GLN A 484 44.06 10.84 1.48
CA GLN A 484 44.13 11.35 0.11
C GLN A 484 43.09 12.45 -0.10
N SER A 485 43.39 13.42 -0.94
CA SER A 485 42.49 14.54 -1.22
C SER A 485 41.23 14.15 -1.99
N ARG A 486 41.18 12.96 -2.60
CA ARG A 486 40.03 12.48 -3.39
C ARG A 486 39.74 11.00 -3.08
N VAL A 487 38.69 10.79 -2.38
CA VAL A 487 38.29 9.43 -1.94
C VAL A 487 36.88 9.06 -2.39
N ARG A 488 36.68 7.78 -2.66
CA ARG A 488 35.39 7.18 -2.89
C ARG A 488 35.07 6.27 -1.71
N ILE A 489 33.88 6.45 -1.14
CA ILE A 489 33.50 5.80 0.11
C ILE A 489 32.03 5.39 0.12
N SER A 490 31.75 4.28 0.76
CA SER A 490 30.37 3.86 0.99
C SER A 490 29.71 4.72 2.10
N PRO A 491 28.39 5.02 2.01
CA PRO A 491 27.68 5.77 3.04
C PRO A 491 27.87 5.21 4.45
N MET A 492 27.91 3.89 4.56
CA MET A 492 28.11 3.18 5.84
C MET A 492 29.52 3.25 6.40
N SER A 493 30.46 3.72 5.61
CA SER A 493 31.88 3.81 5.97
C SER A 493 32.34 5.24 6.23
N LEU A 494 31.45 6.23 6.16
CA LEU A 494 31.80 7.62 6.40
C LEU A 494 32.46 7.80 7.79
N PRO A 495 33.52 8.60 7.92
CA PRO A 495 34.12 8.91 9.20
C PRO A 495 33.13 9.59 10.15
N ASN A 496 33.31 9.37 11.46
CA ASN A 496 32.48 10.03 12.46
C ASN A 496 32.72 11.55 12.40
N PRO A 497 31.63 12.37 12.33
CA PRO A 497 31.74 13.82 12.21
C PRO A 497 32.32 14.51 13.45
N ASP A 498 32.50 13.82 14.58
CA ASP A 498 33.15 14.35 15.75
C ASP A 498 34.67 14.07 15.79
N SER A 499 35.16 13.16 14.94
CA SER A 499 36.56 12.78 14.84
C SER A 499 37.23 13.14 13.50
N HIS A 500 36.45 13.53 12.49
CA HIS A 500 36.90 13.94 11.16
C HIS A 500 36.41 15.35 10.86
N ASP A 501 37.34 16.22 10.44
CA ASP A 501 36.99 17.59 10.06
C ASP A 501 36.51 17.65 8.62
N TYR A 502 35.23 17.87 8.46
CA TYR A 502 34.56 18.00 7.17
C TYR A 502 34.53 19.44 6.64
N SER A 503 35.05 20.41 7.37
CA SER A 503 34.90 21.84 7.05
C SER A 503 35.48 22.28 5.70
N SER A 504 36.43 21.53 5.14
CA SER A 504 37.04 21.72 3.82
C SER A 504 36.68 20.60 2.83
N THR A 505 35.67 19.78 3.11
CA THR A 505 35.27 18.64 2.30
C THR A 505 34.10 18.99 1.36
N LEU A 506 34.25 18.67 0.06
CA LEU A 506 33.13 18.55 -0.88
C LEU A 506 32.63 17.12 -0.85
N ALA A 507 31.40 16.91 -0.31
CA ALA A 507 30.74 15.61 -0.29
C ALA A 507 29.85 15.44 -1.51
N ILE A 508 30.07 14.40 -2.29
CA ILE A 508 29.33 14.09 -3.52
C ILE A 508 28.53 12.80 -3.31
N TRP A 509 27.21 12.89 -3.28
CA TRP A 509 26.31 11.74 -3.16
C TRP A 509 25.79 11.37 -4.54
N ASP A 510 26.11 10.18 -5.04
CA ASP A 510 25.72 9.73 -6.38
C ASP A 510 24.66 8.63 -6.34
N ASP A 511 23.42 9.02 -6.66
CA ASP A 511 22.21 8.16 -6.66
C ASP A 511 22.01 7.37 -5.34
N GLU A 512 22.59 7.81 -4.25
CA GLU A 512 22.51 7.19 -2.95
C GLU A 512 21.40 7.80 -2.10
N GLU A 513 20.63 6.92 -1.43
CA GLU A 513 19.76 7.37 -0.36
C GLU A 513 20.56 7.59 0.91
N GLN A 514 20.39 8.76 1.52
CA GLN A 514 20.93 9.00 2.85
C GLN A 514 20.20 8.07 3.84
N SER A 515 20.97 7.40 4.71
CA SER A 515 20.36 6.65 5.81
C SER A 515 19.70 7.63 6.77
N VAL A 516 18.39 7.61 6.82
CA VAL A 516 17.58 8.47 7.70
C VAL A 516 16.89 7.66 8.79
N ILE A 517 17.11 6.36 8.82
CA ILE A 517 16.49 5.43 9.76
C ILE A 517 17.56 4.57 10.44
N ARG A 518 17.57 4.61 11.76
CA ARG A 518 18.22 3.60 12.60
C ARG A 518 17.17 2.56 12.99
N LYS A 519 17.45 1.31 12.68
CA LYS A 519 16.59 0.17 12.98
C LYS A 519 17.20 -0.66 14.10
N VAL A 520 16.40 -0.94 15.13
CA VAL A 520 16.76 -1.84 16.23
C VAL A 520 15.74 -2.96 16.29
N VAL A 521 16.22 -4.18 16.46
CA VAL A 521 15.37 -5.38 16.53
C VAL A 521 15.60 -6.05 17.89
N ALA A 522 14.52 -6.51 18.52
CA ALA A 522 14.56 -7.25 19.76
C ALA A 522 13.60 -8.45 19.73
N VAL A 523 14.01 -9.54 20.30
CA VAL A 523 13.18 -10.71 20.58
C VAL A 523 12.85 -10.77 22.08
N GLU A 524 11.97 -11.65 22.49
CA GLU A 524 11.51 -11.73 23.89
C GLU A 524 12.68 -11.86 24.89
N SER A 525 13.70 -12.66 24.55
CA SER A 525 14.90 -12.79 25.39
C SER A 525 15.69 -11.49 25.57
N ASP A 526 15.65 -10.58 24.57
CA ASP A 526 16.33 -9.29 24.68
C ASP A 526 15.54 -8.33 25.58
N ILE A 527 14.21 -8.46 25.60
CA ILE A 527 13.35 -7.72 26.53
C ILE A 527 13.64 -8.15 27.94
N ASP A 528 13.68 -9.46 28.21
CA ASP A 528 13.99 -10.00 29.53
C ASP A 528 15.39 -9.62 30.02
N LYS A 529 16.39 -9.69 29.14
CA LYS A 529 17.76 -9.27 29.47
C LYS A 529 17.82 -7.81 29.91
N ALA A 530 17.13 -6.92 29.21
CA ALA A 530 17.08 -5.50 29.54
C ALA A 530 16.41 -5.27 30.89
N VAL A 531 15.24 -5.86 31.13
CA VAL A 531 14.50 -5.73 32.40
C VAL A 531 15.33 -6.29 33.56
N MET A 532 15.95 -7.46 33.42
CA MET A 532 16.81 -8.07 34.45
C MET A 532 18.02 -7.19 34.76
N LYS A 533 18.63 -6.57 33.75
CA LYS A 533 19.76 -5.66 33.97
C LYS A 533 19.32 -4.37 34.69
N LEU A 534 18.16 -3.85 34.39
CA LEU A 534 17.56 -2.73 35.14
C LEU A 534 17.25 -3.13 36.58
N LEU A 535 16.60 -4.28 36.78
CA LEU A 535 16.24 -4.77 38.12
C LEU A 535 17.46 -4.94 39.04
N SER A 536 18.58 -5.38 38.50
CA SER A 536 19.83 -5.55 39.25
C SER A 536 20.55 -4.24 39.56
N ALA A 537 20.38 -3.18 38.75
CA ALA A 537 21.10 -1.93 38.87
C ALA A 537 20.25 -0.81 39.52
N ASP A 538 18.96 -0.68 39.12
CA ASP A 538 18.00 0.29 39.64
C ASP A 538 16.59 -0.35 39.67
N PRO A 539 16.23 -1.01 40.82
CA PRO A 539 14.92 -1.64 40.96
C PRO A 539 13.72 -0.69 40.78
N GLU A 540 13.86 0.58 41.17
CA GLU A 540 12.79 1.57 41.03
C GLU A 540 12.51 1.87 39.54
N LEU A 541 13.58 1.99 38.73
CA LEU A 541 13.47 2.14 37.30
C LEU A 541 12.86 0.90 36.66
N ALA A 542 13.26 -0.29 37.09
CA ALA A 542 12.73 -1.54 36.59
C ALA A 542 11.23 -1.66 36.81
N VAL A 543 10.70 -1.24 37.95
CA VAL A 543 9.26 -1.21 38.28
C VAL A 543 8.51 -0.23 37.35
N LYS A 544 9.10 0.92 37.04
CA LYS A 544 8.50 1.90 36.10
C LYS A 544 8.42 1.37 34.68
N ILE A 545 9.40 0.57 34.23
CA ILE A 545 9.51 0.02 32.87
C ILE A 545 8.76 -1.32 32.71
N GLU A 546 8.49 -2.02 33.80
CA GLU A 546 7.85 -3.35 33.78
C GLU A 546 6.49 -3.35 33.03
N PRO A 547 5.57 -2.39 33.24
CA PRO A 547 4.31 -2.35 32.50
C PRO A 547 4.51 -2.28 30.97
N LEU A 548 5.49 -1.51 30.50
CA LEU A 548 5.84 -1.41 29.08
C LEU A 548 6.36 -2.75 28.53
N SER A 549 7.29 -3.37 29.24
CA SER A 549 7.85 -4.66 28.83
C SER A 549 6.80 -5.77 28.80
N THR A 550 5.88 -5.77 29.76
CA THR A 550 4.76 -6.70 29.83
C THR A 550 3.76 -6.49 28.71
N ALA A 551 3.43 -5.23 28.37
CA ALA A 551 2.57 -4.91 27.22
C ALA A 551 3.18 -5.39 25.91
N ILE A 552 4.47 -5.16 25.68
CA ILE A 552 5.19 -5.62 24.50
C ILE A 552 5.16 -7.16 24.41
N LYS A 553 5.51 -7.87 25.50
CA LYS A 553 5.52 -9.34 25.52
C LYS A 553 4.11 -9.92 25.30
N ARG A 554 3.08 -9.30 25.88
CA ARG A 554 1.68 -9.68 25.61
C ARG A 554 1.37 -9.57 24.12
N LYS A 555 1.73 -8.44 23.48
CA LYS A 555 1.52 -8.26 22.04
C LYS A 555 2.33 -9.24 21.19
N MET A 556 3.54 -9.58 21.58
CA MET A 556 4.34 -10.62 20.93
C MET A 556 3.68 -12.01 21.00
N SER A 557 3.03 -12.32 22.11
CA SER A 557 2.33 -13.59 22.30
C SER A 557 0.97 -13.66 21.56
N GLU A 558 0.31 -12.50 21.35
CA GLU A 558 -0.96 -12.39 20.63
C GLU A 558 -0.78 -12.41 19.11
N ALA A 559 0.39 -12.01 18.62
CA ALA A 559 0.66 -11.77 17.21
C ALA A 559 0.93 -13.05 16.44
N THR A 560 -0.12 -13.66 15.87
CA THR A 560 0.04 -14.79 14.95
C THR A 560 0.29 -14.34 13.51
N TYR A 561 -0.36 -13.29 13.01
CA TYR A 561 -0.22 -12.80 11.62
C TYR A 561 -0.35 -11.29 11.44
N HIS A 562 -0.73 -10.53 12.45
CA HIS A 562 -0.89 -9.08 12.37
C HIS A 562 0.29 -8.35 13.00
N SER A 563 0.78 -7.30 12.35
CA SER A 563 1.70 -6.37 13.00
C SER A 563 0.90 -5.45 13.90
N HIS A 564 1.30 -5.37 15.18
CA HIS A 564 0.84 -4.33 16.08
C HIS A 564 1.72 -3.11 15.89
N ASP A 565 1.08 -1.96 15.70
CA ASP A 565 1.73 -0.67 15.58
C ASP A 565 1.84 0.03 16.93
N TRP A 566 2.46 1.19 16.91
CA TRP A 566 2.71 2.01 18.08
C TRP A 566 1.46 2.33 18.91
N GLU A 567 0.39 2.79 18.26
CA GLU A 567 -0.84 3.21 18.91
C GLU A 567 -1.44 2.08 19.78
N SER A 568 -1.40 0.85 19.25
CA SER A 568 -1.94 -0.30 19.96
C SER A 568 -1.10 -0.75 21.17
N ILE A 569 0.14 -0.27 21.28
CA ILE A 569 1.08 -0.69 22.35
C ILE A 569 1.11 0.31 23.50
N ILE A 570 0.98 1.58 23.23
CA ILE A 570 1.37 2.68 24.14
C ILE A 570 0.22 3.58 24.60
N GLU A 571 -0.93 3.59 23.92
CA GLU A 571 -2.06 4.46 24.26
C GLU A 571 -2.54 4.35 25.73
N GLU A 572 -2.14 3.32 26.46
CA GLU A 572 -2.55 3.08 27.85
C GLU A 572 -1.39 3.20 28.86
N LEU A 573 -0.16 3.53 28.43
CA LEU A 573 1.03 3.50 29.28
C LEU A 573 1.57 4.92 29.53
N GLU A 574 1.27 5.49 30.68
CA GLU A 574 1.94 6.68 31.19
C GLU A 574 3.16 6.27 32.02
N ILE A 575 4.34 6.72 31.61
CA ILE A 575 5.58 6.55 32.39
C ILE A 575 5.93 7.90 33.03
N ASP A 576 5.87 7.97 34.34
CA ASP A 576 6.28 9.15 35.08
C ASP A 576 7.78 9.42 34.93
N ASP A 577 8.17 10.68 34.73
CA ASP A 577 9.57 11.10 34.55
C ASP A 577 10.28 10.34 33.42
N LEU A 578 9.70 10.37 32.24
CA LEU A 578 10.20 9.64 31.08
C LEU A 578 11.64 10.02 30.72
N ASP A 579 12.03 11.28 30.85
CA ASP A 579 13.39 11.76 30.60
C ASP A 579 14.39 11.22 31.62
N GLY A 580 14.04 11.18 32.87
CA GLY A 580 14.86 10.54 33.92
C GLY A 580 15.00 9.04 33.69
N CYS A 581 13.92 8.37 33.31
CA CYS A 581 13.93 6.95 32.92
C CYS A 581 14.85 6.70 31.74
N LEU A 582 14.79 7.53 30.69
CA LEU A 582 15.65 7.43 29.52
C LEU A 582 17.14 7.56 29.89
N HIS A 583 17.53 8.59 30.64
CA HIS A 583 18.92 8.82 31.05
C HIS A 583 19.47 7.65 31.86
N LYS A 584 18.71 7.18 32.84
CA LYS A 584 19.11 6.04 33.69
C LYS A 584 19.18 4.73 32.88
N ALA A 585 18.18 4.47 32.03
CA ALA A 585 18.18 3.28 31.16
C ALA A 585 19.38 3.28 30.21
N ALA A 586 19.70 4.41 29.58
CA ALA A 586 20.83 4.55 28.69
C ALA A 586 22.18 4.27 29.40
N ALA A 587 22.34 4.76 30.62
CA ALA A 587 23.54 4.51 31.42
C ALA A 587 23.66 3.02 31.82
N ILE A 588 22.58 2.40 32.32
CA ILE A 588 22.56 1.03 32.80
C ILE A 588 22.70 0.03 31.65
N LEU A 589 21.98 0.26 30.54
CA LEU A 589 21.95 -0.66 29.39
C LEU A 589 23.14 -0.49 28.44
N SER A 590 24.02 0.47 28.71
CA SER A 590 25.24 0.60 27.92
C SER A 590 26.00 -0.72 27.86
N PRO A 591 26.60 -1.09 26.70
CA PRO A 591 27.31 -2.35 26.55
C PRO A 591 28.49 -2.47 27.53
N ASP A 592 28.63 -3.64 28.12
CA ASP A 592 29.79 -3.96 28.98
C ASP A 592 30.99 -4.26 28.07
N LEU A 593 31.79 -3.23 27.80
CA LEU A 593 32.95 -3.33 26.93
C LEU A 593 33.98 -4.36 27.45
N ALA A 594 34.01 -4.64 28.75
CA ALA A 594 34.94 -5.63 29.29
C ALA A 594 34.61 -7.06 28.81
N LYS A 595 33.33 -7.36 28.62
CA LYS A 595 32.86 -8.66 28.10
C LYS A 595 33.12 -8.84 26.59
N LEU A 596 33.37 -7.74 25.87
CA LEU A 596 33.72 -7.78 24.46
C LEU A 596 35.23 -7.89 24.21
N ARG A 597 36.04 -7.84 25.28
CA ARG A 597 37.50 -7.90 25.18
C ARG A 597 37.96 -9.30 24.76
N LEU A 598 38.60 -9.36 23.62
CA LEU A 598 39.20 -10.58 23.08
C LEU A 598 40.56 -10.82 23.73
N SER A 599 40.86 -12.09 23.99
CA SER A 599 42.18 -12.53 24.50
C SER A 599 43.08 -13.04 23.37
N GLN A 600 44.34 -13.24 23.64
CA GLN A 600 45.26 -13.89 22.71
C GLN A 600 44.89 -15.34 22.39
N GLU A 601 44.10 -15.97 23.25
CA GLU A 601 43.57 -17.33 23.05
C GLU A 601 42.46 -17.38 22.00
N ASP A 602 41.82 -16.24 21.73
CA ASP A 602 40.78 -16.10 20.73
C ASP A 602 41.34 -16.00 19.30
N VAL A 603 42.66 -15.91 19.16
CA VAL A 603 43.34 -15.87 17.85
C VAL A 603 43.34 -17.26 17.23
N ASP A 604 42.81 -17.37 16.01
CA ASP A 604 42.93 -18.63 15.26
C ASP A 604 44.32 -18.77 14.64
N ARG A 605 45.18 -19.55 15.31
CA ARG A 605 46.59 -19.76 14.90
C ARG A 605 46.73 -20.64 13.68
N GLU A 606 45.69 -21.39 13.32
CA GLU A 606 45.67 -22.24 12.13
C GLU A 606 45.24 -21.52 10.87
N HIS A 607 44.59 -20.37 11.02
CA HIS A 607 44.16 -19.59 9.88
C HIS A 607 45.39 -19.08 9.09
N PRO A 608 45.33 -19.14 7.75
CA PRO A 608 46.44 -18.70 6.88
C PRO A 608 46.92 -17.26 7.14
N MET A 609 46.04 -16.38 7.64
CA MET A 609 46.31 -14.99 7.96
C MET A 609 46.73 -14.75 9.42
N ALA A 610 46.80 -15.78 10.26
CA ALA A 610 47.11 -15.66 11.69
C ALA A 610 48.46 -14.97 11.95
N LYS A 611 49.47 -15.28 11.16
CA LYS A 611 50.82 -14.68 11.25
C LYS A 611 50.86 -13.18 11.03
N TRP A 612 49.83 -12.63 10.42
CA TRP A 612 49.67 -11.17 10.19
C TRP A 612 48.60 -10.53 11.08
N GLY A 613 48.00 -11.28 12.00
CA GLY A 613 47.01 -10.78 12.92
C GLY A 613 45.59 -10.64 12.40
N PHE A 614 45.23 -11.33 11.33
CA PHE A 614 43.91 -11.21 10.70
C PHE A 614 42.94 -12.33 11.01
N SER A 615 43.20 -13.14 12.01
CA SER A 615 42.32 -14.28 12.33
C SER A 615 41.92 -14.29 13.80
N VAL A 616 40.64 -14.44 14.04
CA VAL A 616 40.04 -14.64 15.36
C VAL A 616 39.05 -15.80 15.24
N LYS A 617 39.04 -16.69 16.21
CA LYS A 617 38.05 -17.77 16.26
C LYS A 617 36.66 -17.18 16.35
N SER A 618 35.86 -17.39 15.33
CA SER A 618 34.52 -16.78 15.16
C SER A 618 33.55 -17.17 16.30
N ASP A 619 33.76 -18.35 16.90
CA ASP A 619 32.87 -18.92 17.92
C ASP A 619 33.06 -18.29 19.33
N ASN A 620 34.14 -17.56 19.53
CA ASN A 620 34.46 -16.99 20.83
C ASN A 620 33.93 -15.56 21.06
N ILE A 621 33.45 -14.91 19.99
CA ILE A 621 32.83 -13.59 20.12
C ILE A 621 31.32 -13.80 20.07
N THR A 622 30.72 -14.01 21.21
CA THR A 622 29.29 -14.13 21.31
C THR A 622 28.67 -12.77 20.97
N VAL A 623 27.95 -12.71 19.86
CA VAL A 623 27.07 -11.59 19.49
C VAL A 623 26.07 -11.32 20.63
N ASP A 624 25.79 -12.33 21.45
CA ASP A 624 24.97 -12.27 22.68
C ASP A 624 25.49 -11.29 23.74
N ALA A 625 26.77 -10.93 23.69
CA ALA A 625 27.32 -9.91 24.59
C ALA A 625 26.90 -8.47 24.19
N ILE A 626 26.44 -8.31 22.97
CA ILE A 626 25.95 -7.01 22.45
C ILE A 626 24.43 -7.00 22.59
N ALA A 627 23.95 -6.56 23.76
CA ALA A 627 22.51 -6.46 24.00
C ALA A 627 21.84 -5.46 23.05
N SER A 628 20.63 -5.78 22.62
CA SER A 628 19.82 -4.87 21.80
C SER A 628 19.49 -3.58 22.58
N ASN A 629 19.66 -2.44 21.96
CA ASN A 629 19.38 -1.12 22.54
C ASN A 629 17.90 -0.70 22.34
N TRP A 630 17.02 -1.67 22.24
CA TRP A 630 15.60 -1.46 21.92
C TRP A 630 14.90 -0.52 22.89
N LEU A 631 15.17 -0.66 24.21
CA LEU A 631 14.46 0.11 25.24
C LEU A 631 14.87 1.59 25.20
N VAL A 632 16.13 1.90 25.07
CA VAL A 632 16.60 3.30 24.97
C VAL A 632 16.02 3.95 23.71
N SER A 633 16.10 3.25 22.56
CA SER A 633 15.50 3.73 21.30
C SER A 633 14.00 3.95 21.41
N LEU A 634 13.30 3.09 22.13
CA LEU A 634 11.87 3.24 22.36
C LEU A 634 11.56 4.45 23.27
N LEU A 635 12.29 4.63 24.38
CA LEU A 635 12.11 5.76 25.28
C LEU A 635 12.47 7.11 24.61
N GLU A 636 13.44 7.14 23.69
CA GLU A 636 13.76 8.33 22.89
C GLU A 636 12.57 8.76 21.99
N ILE A 637 11.85 7.78 21.40
CA ILE A 637 10.64 8.06 20.62
C ILE A 637 9.51 8.51 21.55
N MET A 638 9.28 7.84 22.67
CA MET A 638 8.23 8.17 23.64
C MET A 638 8.41 9.57 24.22
N SER A 639 9.66 9.99 24.47
CA SER A 639 9.97 11.32 24.97
C SER A 639 9.87 12.43 23.91
N GLY A 640 9.56 12.07 22.65
CA GLY A 640 9.50 13.02 21.53
C GLY A 640 10.86 13.59 21.10
N LYS A 641 11.98 13.06 21.62
CA LYS A 641 13.33 13.52 21.25
C LYS A 641 13.67 13.17 19.80
N VAL A 642 13.12 12.05 19.32
CA VAL A 642 13.37 11.54 17.96
C VAL A 642 12.06 11.04 17.37
N PHE A 643 11.81 11.34 16.11
CA PHE A 643 10.70 10.73 15.39
C PHE A 643 10.96 9.26 15.13
N GLY A 644 9.95 8.44 15.26
CA GLY A 644 10.11 7.03 15.04
C GLY A 644 8.81 6.25 15.04
N THR A 645 8.93 4.97 14.76
CA THR A 645 7.82 4.01 14.76
C THR A 645 8.25 2.70 15.40
N VAL A 646 7.28 2.02 15.97
CA VAL A 646 7.46 0.73 16.66
C VAL A 646 6.49 -0.27 16.07
N ARG A 647 6.99 -1.46 15.77
CA ARG A 647 6.16 -2.56 15.25
C ARG A 647 6.49 -3.86 15.93
N ILE A 648 5.45 -4.65 16.20
CA ILE A 648 5.59 -6.03 16.62
C ILE A 648 5.03 -6.93 15.53
N LYS A 649 5.86 -7.84 15.03
CA LYS A 649 5.45 -8.85 14.06
C LYS A 649 5.89 -10.22 14.53
N GLY A 650 4.93 -11.07 14.90
CA GLY A 650 5.23 -12.32 15.60
C GLY A 650 5.98 -12.04 16.90
N SER A 651 7.04 -12.79 17.16
CA SER A 651 7.89 -12.64 18.34
C SER A 651 9.00 -11.59 18.20
N VAL A 652 8.87 -10.65 17.26
CA VAL A 652 9.93 -9.68 16.97
C VAL A 652 9.40 -8.26 17.13
N LEU A 653 10.02 -7.50 18.03
CA LEU A 653 9.88 -6.06 18.17
C LEU A 653 10.86 -5.37 17.21
N THR A 654 10.39 -4.41 16.45
CA THR A 654 11.20 -3.55 15.60
C THR A 654 10.96 -2.10 15.99
N VAL A 655 12.01 -1.42 16.40
CA VAL A 655 12.02 0.03 16.65
C VAL A 655 12.77 0.69 15.52
N LYS A 656 12.16 1.63 14.85
CA LYS A 656 12.79 2.45 13.81
C LYS A 656 12.71 3.90 14.23
N GLN A 657 13.83 4.60 14.20
CA GLN A 657 13.90 6.00 14.59
C GLN A 657 14.72 6.80 13.58
N ARG A 658 14.49 8.10 13.54
CA ARG A 658 15.25 9.02 12.69
C ARG A 658 16.72 8.93 13.03
N ASP A 659 17.54 8.79 12.00
CA ASP A 659 19.00 8.86 12.10
C ASP A 659 19.49 10.16 11.46
N SER A 660 20.16 11.02 12.22
CA SER A 660 20.71 12.29 11.79
C SER A 660 22.19 12.23 11.41
N TYR A 661 22.78 11.05 11.36
CA TYR A 661 24.22 10.91 11.12
C TYR A 661 24.66 11.56 9.78
N HIS A 662 23.99 11.21 8.69
CA HIS A 662 24.32 11.77 7.37
C HIS A 662 23.97 13.24 7.24
N SER A 663 22.84 13.69 7.80
CA SER A 663 22.48 15.10 7.79
C SER A 663 23.46 15.95 8.63
N THR A 664 23.99 15.39 9.72
CA THR A 664 25.05 16.05 10.53
C THR A 664 26.35 16.20 9.74
N ILE A 665 26.76 15.19 8.99
CA ILE A 665 27.91 15.29 8.08
C ILE A 665 27.65 16.38 7.05
N GLY A 666 26.49 16.37 6.39
CA GLY A 666 26.14 17.39 5.39
C GLY A 666 26.19 18.81 5.95
N ARG A 667 25.80 19.04 7.19
CA ARG A 667 25.93 20.35 7.86
C ARG A 667 27.38 20.77 8.14
N LYS A 668 28.26 19.79 8.43
CA LYS A 668 29.67 20.03 8.72
C LYS A 668 30.53 20.20 7.47
N THR A 669 30.14 19.71 6.30
CA THR A 669 30.87 19.83 5.04
C THR A 669 30.99 21.28 4.55
N ALA A 670 32.00 21.58 3.75
CA ALA A 670 32.08 22.85 3.01
C ALA A 670 30.89 22.97 2.06
N LEU A 671 30.61 21.90 1.32
CA LEU A 671 29.50 21.79 0.39
C LEU A 671 29.10 20.30 0.21
N THR A 672 27.78 20.02 0.13
CA THR A 672 27.26 18.71 -0.24
C THR A 672 26.56 18.81 -1.59
N VAL A 673 26.99 18.01 -2.57
CA VAL A 673 26.39 17.88 -3.90
C VAL A 673 25.70 16.54 -4.00
N ILE A 674 24.40 16.53 -4.31
CA ILE A 674 23.58 15.34 -4.47
C ILE A 674 23.25 15.16 -5.96
N LEU A 675 23.74 14.08 -6.55
CA LEU A 675 23.51 13.74 -7.96
C LEU A 675 22.29 12.82 -8.04
N ASN A 676 21.09 13.37 -8.22
CA ASN A 676 19.90 12.56 -8.35
C ASN A 676 18.87 13.20 -9.29
N ALA A 677 18.68 12.60 -10.45
CA ALA A 677 17.80 13.10 -11.51
C ALA A 677 16.32 13.23 -11.11
N THR A 678 15.89 12.50 -10.13
CA THR A 678 14.46 12.27 -9.85
C THR A 678 14.06 12.61 -8.42
N LYS A 679 15.03 12.94 -7.56
CA LYS A 679 14.77 13.25 -6.13
C LYS A 679 13.94 14.53 -5.99
N PRO A 680 12.77 14.51 -5.36
CA PRO A 680 12.04 15.73 -5.02
C PRO A 680 12.80 16.57 -4.00
N ILE A 681 12.81 17.89 -4.18
CA ILE A 681 13.53 18.81 -3.28
C ILE A 681 12.97 18.76 -1.86
N GLU A 682 11.66 18.61 -1.73
CA GLU A 682 10.98 18.52 -0.43
C GLU A 682 11.41 17.25 0.33
N HIS A 683 11.55 16.12 -0.36
CA HIS A 683 12.03 14.88 0.25
C HIS A 683 13.49 14.99 0.66
N LEU A 684 14.31 15.60 -0.18
CA LEU A 684 15.72 15.82 0.14
C LEU A 684 15.87 16.74 1.34
N ALA A 685 15.09 17.81 1.41
CA ALA A 685 15.08 18.75 2.53
C ALA A 685 14.72 18.06 3.87
N LEU A 686 13.71 17.19 3.83
CA LEU A 686 13.36 16.36 5.00
C LEU A 686 14.51 15.42 5.40
N GLU A 687 15.19 14.79 4.44
CA GLU A 687 16.32 13.89 4.73
C GLU A 687 17.53 14.66 5.31
N LEU A 688 17.81 15.84 4.77
CA LEU A 688 18.92 16.69 5.19
C LEU A 688 18.64 17.49 6.47
N ASP A 689 17.38 17.52 6.91
CA ASP A 689 16.93 18.35 8.04
C ASP A 689 17.19 19.85 7.79
N CYS A 690 16.78 20.34 6.61
CA CYS A 690 16.92 21.72 6.19
C CYS A 690 15.64 22.21 5.48
N HIS A 691 15.56 23.51 5.19
CA HIS A 691 14.47 24.05 4.41
C HIS A 691 14.76 23.86 2.89
N PRO A 692 13.75 23.60 2.03
CA PRO A 692 13.94 23.47 0.58
C PRO A 692 14.67 24.64 -0.07
N SER A 693 14.50 25.86 0.42
CA SER A 693 15.20 27.06 -0.09
C SER A 693 16.71 27.09 0.20
N GLU A 694 17.22 26.20 1.06
CA GLU A 694 18.66 26.06 1.34
C GLU A 694 19.37 25.17 0.31
N ILE A 695 18.59 24.56 -0.61
CA ILE A 695 19.10 23.64 -1.61
C ILE A 695 19.09 24.34 -2.98
N LEU A 696 20.28 24.57 -3.53
CA LEU A 696 20.44 25.07 -4.89
C LEU A 696 20.20 23.93 -5.89
N VAL A 697 19.26 24.10 -6.80
CA VAL A 697 18.95 23.10 -7.82
C VAL A 697 19.68 23.42 -9.11
N ILE A 698 20.46 22.46 -9.61
CA ILE A 698 21.20 22.62 -10.86
C ILE A 698 20.84 21.52 -11.86
N SER A 699 21.01 21.79 -13.14
CA SER A 699 20.74 20.79 -14.18
C SER A 699 21.57 21.02 -15.44
N HIS A 700 21.78 19.96 -16.20
CA HIS A 700 22.05 20.05 -17.62
C HIS A 700 20.77 20.44 -18.39
N PRO A 701 20.90 21.07 -19.56
CA PRO A 701 19.76 21.20 -20.48
C PRO A 701 19.10 19.83 -20.71
N THR A 702 17.80 19.80 -20.59
CA THR A 702 17.04 18.56 -20.78
C THR A 702 17.03 18.19 -22.26
N PRO A 703 17.52 17.00 -22.64
CA PRO A 703 17.44 16.53 -24.02
C PRO A 703 16.00 16.22 -24.41
N THR A 704 15.72 16.22 -25.71
CA THR A 704 14.47 15.71 -26.27
C THR A 704 14.66 14.27 -26.74
N TYR A 705 13.56 13.47 -26.69
CA TYR A 705 13.59 12.02 -26.96
C TYR A 705 12.65 11.61 -28.11
N PRO A 706 12.75 12.22 -29.32
CA PRO A 706 11.84 11.93 -30.41
C PRO A 706 11.98 10.49 -30.95
N ASN A 707 13.12 9.87 -30.69
CA ASN A 707 13.47 8.50 -31.07
C ASN A 707 12.98 7.44 -30.06
N GLN A 708 12.31 7.85 -28.97
CA GLN A 708 11.88 6.91 -27.95
C GLN A 708 10.35 6.78 -27.94
N THR A 709 9.87 5.55 -27.94
CA THR A 709 8.45 5.21 -27.73
C THR A 709 8.29 4.56 -26.36
N ILE A 710 7.39 5.12 -25.53
CA ILE A 710 6.99 4.55 -24.24
C ILE A 710 5.60 3.94 -24.43
N ALA A 711 5.49 2.63 -24.26
CA ALA A 711 4.27 1.87 -24.44
C ALA A 711 3.78 1.30 -23.10
N ILE A 712 2.58 1.69 -22.67
CA ILE A 712 1.95 1.07 -21.51
C ILE A 712 1.25 -0.20 -21.97
N VAL A 713 1.66 -1.36 -21.43
CA VAL A 713 1.08 -2.65 -21.76
C VAL A 713 0.01 -3.00 -20.75
N GLU A 714 -1.23 -3.09 -21.21
CA GLU A 714 -2.40 -3.43 -20.42
C GLU A 714 -2.80 -4.90 -20.63
N GLY A 715 -3.48 -5.49 -19.64
CA GLY A 715 -4.02 -6.86 -19.74
C GLY A 715 -3.19 -7.94 -19.04
N MET A 716 -2.06 -7.56 -18.43
CA MET A 716 -1.26 -8.50 -17.64
C MET A 716 -1.81 -8.74 -16.23
N GLY A 717 -2.62 -7.82 -15.71
CA GLY A 717 -3.11 -7.86 -14.35
C GLY A 717 -2.08 -7.36 -13.32
N SER A 718 -2.28 -7.69 -12.06
CA SER A 718 -1.36 -7.28 -10.98
C SER A 718 -0.07 -8.09 -11.04
N ILE A 719 1.05 -7.40 -11.22
CA ILE A 719 2.39 -8.00 -11.28
C ILE A 719 3.14 -7.63 -10.00
N GLY A 720 3.24 -8.61 -9.10
CA GLY A 720 3.99 -8.51 -7.84
C GLY A 720 5.36 -9.18 -7.89
N SER A 721 6.12 -9.09 -6.79
CA SER A 721 7.37 -9.84 -6.59
C SER A 721 7.12 -11.32 -6.32
N ALA A 722 6.10 -11.64 -5.52
CA ALA A 722 5.64 -13.01 -5.30
C ALA A 722 4.49 -13.31 -6.29
N ARG A 723 4.71 -14.20 -7.21
CA ARG A 723 3.75 -14.54 -8.26
C ARG A 723 3.81 -16.01 -8.61
N VAL A 724 2.70 -16.52 -9.17
CA VAL A 724 2.58 -17.91 -9.57
C VAL A 724 3.33 -18.17 -10.89
N LYS A 725 3.80 -19.39 -11.09
CA LYS A 725 4.55 -19.81 -12.29
C LYS A 725 3.83 -19.49 -13.60
N SER A 726 2.49 -19.54 -13.62
CA SER A 726 1.72 -19.18 -14.82
C SER A 726 1.88 -17.70 -15.21
N MET A 727 2.09 -16.81 -14.25
CA MET A 727 2.38 -15.40 -14.53
C MET A 727 3.79 -15.24 -15.10
N ASP A 728 4.75 -15.99 -14.59
CA ASP A 728 6.11 -15.99 -15.13
C ASP A 728 6.13 -16.44 -16.60
N ASN A 729 5.44 -17.52 -16.94
CA ASN A 729 5.33 -17.95 -18.33
C ASN A 729 4.70 -16.87 -19.23
N ARG A 730 3.68 -16.17 -18.74
CA ARG A 730 3.04 -15.06 -19.49
C ARG A 730 4.01 -13.91 -19.75
N ILE A 731 4.90 -13.63 -18.80
CA ILE A 731 5.94 -12.61 -18.94
C ILE A 731 6.97 -13.06 -20.00
N ASP A 732 7.38 -14.34 -20.00
CA ASP A 732 8.29 -14.89 -20.99
C ASP A 732 7.70 -14.79 -22.40
N PHE A 733 6.41 -15.06 -22.56
CA PHE A 733 5.72 -14.87 -23.83
C PHE A 733 5.64 -13.39 -24.25
N LEU A 734 5.35 -12.49 -23.31
CA LEU A 734 5.34 -11.05 -23.59
C LEU A 734 6.71 -10.57 -24.05
N GLN A 735 7.78 -10.94 -23.35
CA GLN A 735 9.15 -10.62 -23.72
C GLN A 735 9.48 -11.15 -25.12
N SER A 736 9.13 -12.41 -25.41
CA SER A 736 9.34 -13.03 -26.72
C SER A 736 8.59 -12.31 -27.84
N GLY A 737 7.34 -11.89 -27.58
CA GLY A 737 6.55 -11.13 -28.54
C GLY A 737 7.17 -9.75 -28.86
N ILE A 738 7.67 -9.04 -27.84
CA ILE A 738 8.38 -7.77 -28.01
C ILE A 738 9.70 -7.99 -28.76
N ALA A 739 10.46 -9.02 -28.41
CA ALA A 739 11.72 -9.35 -29.07
C ALA A 739 11.51 -9.71 -30.55
N ALA A 740 10.42 -10.37 -30.89
CA ALA A 740 10.07 -10.66 -32.28
C ALA A 740 9.79 -9.39 -33.11
N LEU A 741 9.34 -8.31 -32.47
CA LEU A 741 9.08 -7.03 -33.13
C LEU A 741 10.34 -6.18 -33.30
N HIS A 742 11.30 -6.24 -32.39
CA HIS A 742 12.43 -5.31 -32.27
C HIS A 742 13.81 -5.98 -32.39
N GLY A 743 13.87 -7.30 -32.47
CA GLY A 743 15.12 -8.06 -32.51
C GLY A 743 15.66 -8.43 -31.13
N ASP A 744 15.43 -7.61 -30.12
CA ASP A 744 15.81 -7.89 -28.73
C ASP A 744 14.75 -7.36 -27.76
N CYS A 745 14.79 -7.83 -26.51
CA CYS A 745 14.01 -7.25 -25.42
C CYS A 745 14.61 -7.64 -24.06
N SER A 746 15.27 -6.69 -23.42
CA SER A 746 15.72 -6.85 -22.04
C SER A 746 14.60 -6.57 -21.05
N VAL A 747 14.71 -7.16 -19.86
CA VAL A 747 13.65 -7.05 -18.83
C VAL A 747 14.23 -6.47 -17.53
N ILE A 748 13.49 -5.54 -16.94
CA ILE A 748 13.65 -5.16 -15.55
C ILE A 748 12.46 -5.71 -14.77
N ASP A 749 12.74 -6.67 -13.89
CA ASP A 749 11.73 -7.44 -13.17
C ASP A 749 11.68 -7.08 -11.67
N LYS A 750 10.52 -7.23 -11.06
CA LYS A 750 10.34 -7.14 -9.61
C LYS A 750 10.77 -8.40 -8.87
N SER A 751 10.84 -9.55 -9.54
CA SER A 751 11.29 -10.82 -8.94
C SER A 751 12.80 -10.91 -8.92
N LYS A 752 13.36 -11.05 -7.72
CA LYS A 752 14.80 -11.27 -7.51
C LYS A 752 15.26 -12.65 -8.02
N GLU A 753 14.33 -13.60 -8.11
CA GLU A 753 14.63 -15.00 -8.44
C GLU A 753 14.80 -15.27 -9.95
N ARG A 754 14.43 -14.29 -10.79
CA ARG A 754 14.42 -14.42 -12.25
C ARG A 754 15.55 -13.64 -12.93
N THR A 755 16.77 -13.84 -12.44
CA THR A 755 17.99 -13.24 -13.02
C THR A 755 18.32 -13.74 -14.42
N ASP A 756 17.78 -14.90 -14.80
CA ASP A 756 17.86 -15.46 -16.16
C ASP A 756 17.15 -14.60 -17.22
N ARG A 757 16.13 -13.84 -16.80
CA ARG A 757 15.31 -12.98 -17.67
C ARG A 757 15.93 -11.60 -17.87
N GLY A 758 16.59 -11.06 -16.86
CA GLY A 758 17.14 -9.73 -16.86
C GLY A 758 17.54 -9.26 -15.47
N LEU A 759 17.63 -7.96 -15.25
CA LEU A 759 17.99 -7.39 -13.95
C LEU A 759 16.78 -7.31 -13.02
N TRP A 760 17.03 -7.57 -11.76
CA TRP A 760 16.10 -7.17 -10.73
C TRP A 760 16.01 -5.63 -10.68
N HIS A 761 14.84 -5.09 -10.43
CA HIS A 761 14.61 -3.64 -10.44
C HIS A 761 15.63 -2.87 -9.61
N ARG A 762 15.98 -3.37 -8.42
CA ARG A 762 16.96 -2.73 -7.53
C ARG A 762 18.39 -2.78 -8.09
N ASP A 763 18.75 -3.86 -8.76
CA ASP A 763 20.08 -4.04 -9.35
C ASP A 763 20.24 -3.26 -10.67
N SER A 764 19.14 -2.76 -11.23
CA SER A 764 19.18 -1.92 -12.42
C SER A 764 19.66 -0.50 -12.13
N VAL A 765 19.65 -0.06 -10.87
CA VAL A 765 20.12 1.27 -10.48
C VAL A 765 21.62 1.40 -10.76
N GLY A 766 22.02 2.46 -11.46
CA GLY A 766 23.41 2.70 -11.87
C GLY A 766 23.93 1.79 -13.02
N SER A 767 23.18 0.76 -13.43
CA SER A 767 23.60 -0.16 -14.49
C SER A 767 23.54 0.45 -15.88
N ASN A 768 24.53 0.12 -16.72
CA ASN A 768 24.56 0.40 -18.16
C ASN A 768 24.40 -0.87 -19.02
N ALA A 769 23.92 -1.96 -18.44
CA ALA A 769 23.81 -3.24 -19.13
C ALA A 769 22.96 -3.17 -20.41
N TYR A 770 21.91 -2.36 -20.40
CA TYR A 770 20.93 -2.25 -21.49
C TYR A 770 21.14 -1.10 -22.48
N ARG A 771 22.30 -0.44 -22.43
CA ARG A 771 22.59 0.71 -23.30
C ARG A 771 22.65 0.40 -24.79
N HIS A 772 22.72 -0.85 -25.17
CA HIS A 772 22.80 -1.33 -26.57
C HIS A 772 21.50 -1.93 -27.07
N ASP A 773 20.55 -2.22 -26.18
CA ASP A 773 19.29 -2.86 -26.53
C ASP A 773 18.34 -1.87 -27.23
N THR A 774 17.47 -2.40 -28.09
CA THR A 774 16.45 -1.59 -28.81
C THR A 774 15.12 -1.56 -28.06
N ALA A 775 14.82 -2.62 -27.31
CA ALA A 775 13.59 -2.68 -26.51
C ALA A 775 13.87 -3.05 -25.03
N LEU A 776 13.09 -2.47 -24.16
CA LEU A 776 13.13 -2.69 -22.71
C LEU A 776 11.72 -2.94 -22.19
N LEU A 777 11.54 -4.03 -21.45
CA LEU A 777 10.30 -4.38 -20.76
C LEU A 777 10.44 -4.16 -19.25
N LEU A 778 9.63 -3.25 -18.69
CA LEU A 778 9.50 -3.04 -17.25
C LEU A 778 8.29 -3.82 -16.73
N MET A 779 8.54 -4.73 -15.79
CA MET A 779 7.49 -5.57 -15.23
C MET A 779 6.89 -4.97 -13.95
N GLY A 780 5.68 -4.45 -14.09
CA GLY A 780 4.93 -3.83 -13.01
C GLY A 780 5.47 -2.46 -12.61
N MET A 781 4.85 -1.87 -11.60
CA MET A 781 5.24 -0.59 -11.05
C MET A 781 6.29 -0.79 -9.96
N PRO A 782 7.42 -0.08 -9.96
CA PRO A 782 8.51 -0.25 -8.99
C PRO A 782 8.17 0.37 -7.62
N VAL A 783 7.07 -0.06 -7.02
CA VAL A 783 6.70 0.37 -5.67
C VAL A 783 7.54 -0.40 -4.66
N SER A 784 8.24 0.32 -3.80
CA SER A 784 8.92 -0.25 -2.64
C SER A 784 7.91 -0.79 -1.62
N ASN A 785 8.39 -1.53 -0.62
CA ASN A 785 7.54 -2.03 0.45
C ASN A 785 6.82 -0.86 1.15
N LEU A 786 5.49 -0.81 1.01
CA LEU A 786 4.69 0.30 1.56
C LEU A 786 4.83 0.44 3.09
N GLY A 787 5.03 -0.68 3.81
CA GLY A 787 5.30 -0.63 5.24
C GLY A 787 6.63 0.04 5.57
N GLU A 788 7.67 -0.21 4.79
CA GLU A 788 8.97 0.47 4.95
C GLU A 788 8.90 1.94 4.58
N LEU A 789 8.12 2.28 3.54
CA LEU A 789 7.89 3.69 3.16
C LEU A 789 7.09 4.44 4.23
N ALA A 790 6.09 3.81 4.83
CA ALA A 790 5.32 4.38 5.92
C ALA A 790 6.23 4.64 7.15
N ASP A 791 7.06 3.67 7.51
CA ASP A 791 8.04 3.84 8.59
C ASP A 791 9.03 4.98 8.29
N LYS A 792 9.53 5.06 7.05
CA LYS A 792 10.43 6.14 6.61
C LYS A 792 9.74 7.50 6.67
N PHE A 793 8.51 7.58 6.20
CA PHE A 793 7.70 8.79 6.25
C PHE A 793 7.45 9.25 7.69
N THR A 794 7.10 8.30 8.59
CA THR A 794 6.94 8.60 10.02
C THR A 794 8.25 9.10 10.65
N CYS A 795 9.39 8.44 10.37
CA CYS A 795 10.69 8.89 10.89
C CYS A 795 11.11 10.28 10.37
N LEU A 796 10.69 10.66 9.16
CA LEU A 796 11.02 11.95 8.57
C LEU A 796 10.09 13.08 9.05
N THR A 797 8.80 12.81 9.20
CA THR A 797 7.77 13.84 9.42
C THR A 797 7.22 13.87 10.85
N GLY A 798 7.43 12.81 11.63
CA GLY A 798 6.80 12.60 12.92
C GLY A 798 5.32 12.18 12.85
N LYS A 799 4.73 12.12 11.63
CA LYS A 799 3.34 11.69 11.44
C LYS A 799 3.25 10.17 11.45
N GLN A 800 2.50 9.60 12.37
CA GLN A 800 2.22 8.16 12.38
C GLN A 800 1.43 7.78 11.13
N THR A 801 1.96 6.82 10.39
CA THR A 801 1.40 6.42 9.09
C THR A 801 1.44 4.92 8.91
N ALA A 802 0.34 4.35 8.41
CA ALA A 802 0.24 2.92 8.06
C ALA A 802 0.45 2.70 6.56
N ALA A 803 0.89 1.49 6.18
CA ALA A 803 1.12 1.11 4.78
C ALA A 803 -0.08 1.34 3.85
N MET A 804 -1.29 1.22 4.38
CA MET A 804 -2.55 1.42 3.64
C MET A 804 -3.22 2.76 3.96
N SER A 805 -2.46 3.71 4.51
CA SER A 805 -2.96 5.05 4.84
C SER A 805 -3.48 5.77 3.59
N LYS A 806 -4.60 6.45 3.75
CA LYS A 806 -5.18 7.37 2.75
C LYS A 806 -4.74 8.81 2.94
N ASP A 807 -3.76 9.04 3.82
CA ASP A 807 -3.18 10.38 4.02
C ASP A 807 -2.64 10.92 2.69
N PRO A 808 -3.08 12.11 2.24
CA PRO A 808 -2.69 12.65 0.93
C PRO A 808 -1.20 12.92 0.82
N GLU A 809 -0.53 13.33 1.89
CA GLU A 809 0.92 13.60 1.89
C GLU A 809 1.70 12.30 1.75
N PHE A 810 1.29 11.24 2.46
CA PHE A 810 1.90 9.93 2.29
C PHE A 810 1.67 9.35 0.90
N GLN A 811 0.45 9.49 0.35
CA GLN A 811 0.17 9.03 -1.01
C GLN A 811 1.00 9.80 -2.06
N ALA A 812 1.16 11.10 -1.89
CA ALA A 812 2.03 11.91 -2.74
C ALA A 812 3.50 11.47 -2.63
N TYR A 813 3.97 11.20 -1.40
CA TYR A 813 5.31 10.68 -1.13
C TYR A 813 5.58 9.35 -1.86
N VAL A 814 4.65 8.38 -1.74
CA VAL A 814 4.75 7.09 -2.43
C VAL A 814 4.73 7.26 -3.95
N LYS A 815 3.84 8.10 -4.47
CA LYS A 815 3.72 8.38 -5.90
C LYS A 815 5.00 8.98 -6.48
N GLN A 816 5.61 9.94 -5.80
CA GLN A 816 6.85 10.58 -6.23
C GLN A 816 8.02 9.59 -6.25
N LEU A 817 8.16 8.73 -5.23
CA LEU A 817 9.21 7.70 -5.21
C LEU A 817 9.02 6.66 -6.32
N THR A 818 7.77 6.29 -6.59
CA THR A 818 7.44 5.36 -7.68
C THR A 818 7.74 5.96 -9.04
N ALA A 819 7.40 7.24 -9.23
CA ALA A 819 7.74 7.98 -10.45
C ALA A 819 9.25 8.05 -10.65
N ALA A 820 9.99 8.39 -9.60
CA ALA A 820 11.44 8.45 -9.62
C ALA A 820 12.09 7.14 -10.09
N ALA A 821 11.67 6.04 -9.48
CA ALA A 821 12.17 4.71 -9.83
C ALA A 821 11.82 4.31 -11.27
N THR A 822 10.62 4.64 -11.75
CA THR A 822 10.18 4.36 -13.12
C THR A 822 11.01 5.18 -14.13
N ILE A 823 11.20 6.47 -13.88
CA ILE A 823 12.00 7.35 -14.73
C ILE A 823 13.45 6.83 -14.83
N GLN A 824 14.05 6.44 -13.72
CA GLN A 824 15.39 5.86 -13.73
C GLN A 824 15.46 4.56 -14.54
N ALA A 825 14.47 3.69 -14.41
CA ALA A 825 14.42 2.42 -15.15
C ALA A 825 14.28 2.65 -16.67
N VAL A 826 13.41 3.57 -17.10
CA VAL A 826 13.25 3.94 -18.51
C VAL A 826 14.55 4.51 -19.10
N GLY A 827 15.30 5.26 -18.30
CA GLY A 827 16.60 5.86 -18.71
C GLY A 827 17.72 4.86 -18.98
N ARG A 828 17.51 3.55 -18.78
CA ARG A 828 18.58 2.54 -19.00
C ARG A 828 18.91 2.30 -20.47
N LEU A 829 18.00 2.58 -21.39
CA LEU A 829 18.27 2.52 -22.83
C LEU A 829 19.15 3.65 -23.36
N ARG A 830 19.36 4.72 -22.56
CA ARG A 830 20.23 5.84 -22.93
C ARG A 830 19.84 6.50 -24.27
N ALA A 831 18.58 6.76 -24.50
CA ALA A 831 18.04 7.26 -25.78
C ALA A 831 18.71 8.55 -26.28
N GLN A 832 19.14 9.44 -25.37
CA GLN A 832 19.84 10.69 -25.71
C GLN A 832 21.24 10.46 -26.36
N HIS A 833 21.83 9.28 -26.20
CA HIS A 833 23.10 8.92 -26.82
C HIS A 833 22.96 8.15 -28.11
N ARG A 834 21.72 7.91 -28.56
CA ARG A 834 21.38 7.08 -29.74
C ARG A 834 20.28 7.74 -30.58
N PRO A 835 20.47 9.02 -30.99
CA PRO A 835 19.41 9.79 -31.64
C PRO A 835 18.87 9.15 -32.94
N ASP A 836 19.73 8.39 -33.63
CA ASP A 836 19.41 7.75 -34.91
C ASP A 836 18.79 6.34 -34.77
N THR A 837 18.57 5.88 -33.56
CA THR A 837 17.99 4.55 -33.27
C THR A 837 16.62 4.72 -32.65
N GLU A 838 15.60 4.10 -33.22
CA GLU A 838 14.29 4.02 -32.57
C GLU A 838 14.35 3.04 -31.39
N LEU A 839 13.88 3.50 -30.24
CA LEU A 839 13.94 2.78 -28.97
C LEU A 839 12.52 2.62 -28.38
N PHE A 840 12.31 1.46 -27.79
CA PHE A 840 10.99 1.09 -27.27
C PHE A 840 11.09 0.70 -25.80
N VAL A 841 10.26 1.33 -24.96
CA VAL A 841 10.10 0.93 -23.56
C VAL A 841 8.67 0.48 -23.36
N TYR A 842 8.50 -0.76 -22.99
CA TYR A 842 7.22 -1.37 -22.65
C TYR A 842 7.09 -1.43 -21.13
N ILE A 843 5.98 -0.92 -20.59
CA ILE A 843 5.71 -0.92 -19.15
C ILE A 843 4.43 -1.70 -18.91
N ALA A 844 4.57 -2.92 -18.38
CA ALA A 844 3.44 -3.78 -18.08
C ALA A 844 2.80 -3.39 -16.74
N SER A 845 1.74 -2.60 -16.79
CA SER A 845 1.02 -2.13 -15.61
C SER A 845 -0.44 -1.82 -15.92
N ASP A 846 -1.35 -2.50 -15.23
CA ASP A 846 -2.80 -2.24 -15.27
C ASP A 846 -3.25 -1.27 -14.15
N ARG A 847 -2.31 -0.62 -13.45
CA ARG A 847 -2.64 0.27 -12.33
C ARG A 847 -3.09 1.64 -12.82
N GLU A 848 -4.21 2.11 -12.27
CA GLU A 848 -4.75 3.45 -12.56
C GLU A 848 -3.89 4.58 -11.98
N ASP A 849 -3.22 4.33 -10.85
CA ASP A 849 -2.34 5.27 -10.15
C ASP A 849 -0.92 5.33 -10.73
N PHE A 850 -0.70 4.79 -11.93
CA PHE A 850 0.60 4.85 -12.60
C PHE A 850 1.02 6.30 -12.85
N PRO A 851 2.26 6.71 -12.49
CA PRO A 851 2.72 8.11 -12.56
C PRO A 851 3.08 8.53 -13.99
N LEU A 852 2.10 8.47 -14.89
CA LEU A 852 2.30 8.70 -16.33
C LEU A 852 2.69 10.15 -16.64
N GLN A 853 2.10 11.13 -15.93
CA GLN A 853 2.41 12.54 -16.10
C GLN A 853 3.87 12.85 -15.78
N GLU A 854 4.33 12.35 -14.67
CA GLU A 854 5.71 12.52 -14.16
C GLU A 854 6.71 11.85 -15.11
N LEU A 855 6.38 10.64 -15.58
CA LEU A 855 7.21 9.91 -16.53
C LEU A 855 7.38 10.67 -17.85
N MET A 856 6.28 11.11 -18.45
CA MET A 856 6.34 11.78 -19.74
C MET A 856 6.96 13.19 -19.65
N SER A 857 6.81 13.86 -18.51
CA SER A 857 7.51 15.12 -18.24
C SER A 857 9.04 14.96 -18.19
N ALA A 858 9.52 13.79 -17.76
CA ALA A 858 10.95 13.47 -17.70
C ALA A 858 11.55 13.10 -19.09
N TYR A 859 10.68 12.76 -20.06
CA TYR A 859 11.08 12.37 -21.42
C TYR A 859 10.38 13.22 -22.48
N PRO A 860 10.66 14.53 -22.57
CA PRO A 860 10.03 15.43 -23.50
C PRO A 860 10.29 14.98 -24.96
N GLY A 861 9.25 14.96 -25.76
CA GLY A 861 9.28 14.53 -27.16
C GLY A 861 9.17 12.99 -27.36
N ALA A 862 9.19 12.19 -26.30
CA ALA A 862 8.93 10.76 -26.42
C ALA A 862 7.47 10.48 -26.84
N LYS A 863 7.30 9.46 -27.68
CA LYS A 863 5.97 9.02 -28.15
C LYS A 863 5.33 8.14 -27.09
N LEU A 864 4.07 8.42 -26.72
CA LEU A 864 3.32 7.58 -25.80
C LEU A 864 2.34 6.69 -26.58
N LYS A 865 2.30 5.40 -26.23
CA LYS A 865 1.33 4.43 -26.77
C LYS A 865 0.71 3.62 -25.64
N VAL A 866 -0.49 3.11 -25.85
CA VAL A 866 -1.08 2.05 -25.02
C VAL A 866 -1.27 0.84 -25.91
N VAL A 867 -0.83 -0.33 -25.44
CA VAL A 867 -0.81 -1.58 -26.19
C VAL A 867 -1.42 -2.66 -25.30
N ALA A 868 -2.30 -3.48 -25.85
CA ALA A 868 -2.79 -4.65 -25.13
C ALA A 868 -1.73 -5.77 -25.15
N ALA A 869 -1.61 -6.51 -24.07
CA ALA A 869 -0.64 -7.61 -23.99
C ALA A 869 -0.89 -8.68 -25.05
N GLU A 870 -2.15 -8.92 -25.40
CA GLU A 870 -2.54 -9.84 -26.47
C GLU A 870 -2.10 -9.40 -27.87
N ASP A 871 -1.91 -8.11 -28.11
CA ASP A 871 -1.42 -7.58 -29.41
C ASP A 871 0.08 -7.84 -29.57
N LEU A 872 0.79 -8.03 -28.44
CA LEU A 872 2.22 -8.38 -28.43
C LEU A 872 2.43 -9.91 -28.42
N SER A 873 1.63 -10.62 -27.63
CA SER A 873 1.59 -12.07 -27.58
C SER A 873 0.28 -12.58 -27.00
N VAL A 874 -0.44 -13.42 -27.72
CA VAL A 874 -1.72 -14.00 -27.25
C VAL A 874 -1.52 -14.86 -26.00
N GLU A 875 -0.35 -15.47 -25.85
CA GLU A 875 0.02 -16.29 -24.69
C GLU A 875 0.35 -15.43 -23.46
N ALA A 876 0.61 -14.14 -23.63
CA ALA A 876 0.91 -13.25 -22.52
C ALA A 876 -0.30 -12.97 -21.62
N VAL A 877 -1.52 -13.15 -22.12
CA VAL A 877 -2.75 -13.00 -21.32
C VAL A 877 -3.17 -14.29 -20.64
N GLY A 878 -4.04 -14.20 -19.63
CA GLY A 878 -4.54 -15.36 -18.90
C GLY A 878 -5.37 -16.30 -19.78
N SER A 879 -5.39 -17.58 -19.45
CA SER A 879 -6.12 -18.63 -20.19
C SER A 879 -7.58 -18.25 -20.48
N HIS A 880 -8.22 -17.57 -19.55
CA HIS A 880 -9.59 -17.11 -19.71
C HIS A 880 -9.73 -16.00 -20.76
N THR A 881 -8.81 -15.04 -20.81
CA THR A 881 -8.77 -14.00 -21.85
C THR A 881 -8.41 -14.60 -23.20
N ARG A 882 -7.45 -15.52 -23.23
CA ARG A 882 -7.08 -16.23 -24.45
C ARG A 882 -8.26 -17.00 -25.04
N LEU A 883 -9.00 -17.73 -24.20
CA LEU A 883 -10.21 -18.41 -24.63
C LEU A 883 -11.24 -17.44 -25.23
N LYS A 884 -11.38 -16.27 -24.67
CA LYS A 884 -12.25 -15.22 -25.23
C LYS A 884 -11.78 -14.76 -26.59
N ILE A 885 -10.47 -14.55 -26.80
CA ILE A 885 -9.89 -14.14 -28.07
C ILE A 885 -10.11 -15.23 -29.13
N GLU A 886 -9.77 -16.48 -28.82
CA GLU A 886 -9.95 -17.62 -29.72
C GLU A 886 -11.42 -17.79 -30.09
N PHE A 887 -12.30 -17.71 -29.11
CA PHE A 887 -13.74 -17.80 -29.33
C PHE A 887 -14.27 -16.62 -30.16
N THR A 888 -13.76 -15.40 -29.95
CA THR A 888 -14.16 -14.25 -30.76
C THR A 888 -13.71 -14.37 -32.21
N LYS A 889 -12.49 -14.85 -32.47
CA LYS A 889 -12.01 -15.15 -33.82
C LYS A 889 -12.95 -16.15 -34.51
N LEU A 890 -13.32 -17.20 -33.79
CA LEU A 890 -14.24 -18.22 -34.29
C LEU A 890 -15.62 -17.66 -34.61
N LEU A 891 -16.14 -16.72 -33.82
CA LEU A 891 -17.41 -16.03 -34.08
C LEU A 891 -17.33 -15.10 -35.29
N ILE A 892 -16.17 -14.51 -35.58
CA ILE A 892 -15.98 -13.70 -36.78
C ILE A 892 -16.03 -14.59 -38.02
N GLU A 893 -15.36 -15.75 -37.97
CA GLU A 893 -15.32 -16.71 -39.07
C GLU A 893 -16.68 -17.39 -39.28
N ASN A 894 -17.37 -17.72 -38.20
CA ASN A 894 -18.68 -18.37 -38.23
C ASN A 894 -19.64 -17.79 -37.17
N PRO A 895 -20.35 -16.71 -37.47
CA PRO A 895 -21.24 -16.03 -36.53
C PRO A 895 -22.42 -16.89 -36.03
N ASN A 896 -22.80 -17.91 -36.78
CA ASN A 896 -23.92 -18.79 -36.48
C ASN A 896 -23.50 -20.09 -35.77
N ILE A 897 -22.21 -20.20 -35.39
CA ILE A 897 -21.69 -21.38 -34.72
C ILE A 897 -22.47 -21.70 -33.45
N THR A 898 -22.84 -22.95 -33.28
CA THR A 898 -23.51 -23.40 -32.07
C THR A 898 -22.53 -23.47 -30.89
N ARG A 899 -23.07 -23.43 -29.67
CA ARG A 899 -22.23 -23.55 -28.46
C ARG A 899 -21.42 -24.83 -28.41
N ALA A 900 -21.99 -25.94 -28.90
CA ALA A 900 -21.32 -27.24 -28.91
C ALA A 900 -20.16 -27.25 -29.92
N GLU A 901 -20.39 -26.77 -31.14
CA GLU A 901 -19.34 -26.64 -32.19
C GLU A 901 -18.23 -25.66 -31.73
N ALA A 902 -18.60 -24.51 -31.17
CA ALA A 902 -17.64 -23.58 -30.64
C ALA A 902 -16.76 -24.17 -29.52
N ALA A 903 -17.36 -24.91 -28.59
CA ALA A 903 -16.63 -25.58 -27.52
C ALA A 903 -15.65 -26.59 -28.06
N MET A 904 -16.06 -27.37 -29.09
CA MET A 904 -15.22 -28.34 -29.75
C MET A 904 -14.08 -27.66 -30.52
N SER A 905 -14.34 -26.57 -31.24
CA SER A 905 -13.34 -25.84 -32.03
C SER A 905 -12.26 -25.18 -31.18
N VAL A 906 -12.62 -24.64 -29.99
CA VAL A 906 -11.62 -24.08 -29.05
C VAL A 906 -11.08 -25.10 -28.07
N GLY A 907 -11.43 -26.39 -28.21
CA GLY A 907 -10.86 -27.50 -27.41
C GLY A 907 -11.28 -27.46 -25.92
N VAL A 908 -12.46 -26.95 -25.59
CA VAL A 908 -12.96 -26.90 -24.22
C VAL A 908 -14.31 -27.60 -24.06
N ALA A 909 -14.67 -27.94 -22.83
CA ALA A 909 -16.00 -28.50 -22.59
C ALA A 909 -17.10 -27.45 -22.79
N THR A 910 -18.26 -27.83 -23.28
CA THR A 910 -19.43 -26.95 -23.44
C THR A 910 -19.81 -26.26 -22.12
N SER A 911 -19.59 -26.93 -20.99
CA SER A 911 -19.79 -26.38 -19.64
C SER A 911 -18.83 -25.22 -19.34
N THR A 912 -17.62 -25.20 -19.90
CA THR A 912 -16.65 -24.11 -19.73
C THR A 912 -17.13 -22.86 -20.45
N LEU A 913 -17.62 -22.97 -21.69
CA LEU A 913 -18.25 -21.83 -22.37
C LEU A 913 -19.52 -21.38 -21.64
N THR A 914 -20.34 -22.30 -21.14
CA THR A 914 -21.53 -21.95 -20.36
C THR A 914 -21.15 -21.15 -19.11
N LYS A 915 -20.12 -21.57 -18.37
CA LYS A 915 -19.61 -20.81 -17.22
C LYS A 915 -19.09 -19.44 -17.61
N LEU A 916 -18.39 -19.33 -18.72
CA LEU A 916 -17.90 -18.07 -19.27
C LEU A 916 -19.05 -17.08 -19.46
N PHE A 917 -20.18 -17.50 -20.01
CA PHE A 917 -21.36 -16.64 -20.22
C PHE A 917 -22.16 -16.42 -18.94
N GLN A 918 -22.28 -17.44 -18.08
CA GLN A 918 -22.93 -17.29 -16.77
C GLN A 918 -22.20 -16.25 -15.89
N GLU A 919 -20.89 -16.13 -16.02
CA GLU A 919 -20.15 -15.06 -15.34
C GLU A 919 -20.63 -13.66 -15.74
N PHE A 920 -21.18 -13.50 -16.92
CA PHE A 920 -21.74 -12.25 -17.42
C PHE A 920 -23.26 -12.12 -17.16
N GLY A 921 -23.89 -13.14 -16.58
CA GLY A 921 -25.35 -13.16 -16.38
C GLY A 921 -26.14 -13.17 -17.68
N LEU A 922 -25.54 -13.64 -18.80
CA LEU A 922 -26.10 -13.55 -20.16
C LEU A 922 -26.22 -14.94 -20.78
N GLY A 923 -27.23 -15.12 -21.63
CA GLY A 923 -27.31 -16.30 -22.48
C GLY A 923 -26.19 -16.32 -23.52
N TYR A 924 -25.89 -17.50 -24.07
CA TYR A 924 -24.82 -17.70 -25.05
C TYR A 924 -24.86 -16.68 -26.21
N LYS A 925 -26.02 -16.47 -26.82
CA LYS A 925 -26.19 -15.57 -27.97
C LYS A 925 -25.84 -14.12 -27.66
N LEU A 926 -26.35 -13.60 -26.56
CA LEU A 926 -26.07 -12.20 -26.15
C LEU A 926 -24.63 -12.05 -25.61
N GLY A 927 -24.14 -13.06 -24.87
CA GLY A 927 -22.79 -13.06 -24.36
C GLY A 927 -21.75 -13.12 -25.48
N SER A 928 -21.98 -13.88 -26.52
CA SER A 928 -21.12 -13.95 -27.72
C SER A 928 -20.99 -12.59 -28.39
N LEU A 929 -22.08 -11.89 -28.54
CA LEU A 929 -22.11 -10.56 -29.16
C LEU A 929 -21.37 -9.51 -28.33
N LEU A 930 -21.57 -9.51 -27.01
CA LEU A 930 -20.90 -8.58 -26.12
C LEU A 930 -19.39 -8.84 -26.02
N LEU A 931 -18.96 -10.09 -26.09
CA LEU A 931 -17.55 -10.45 -26.21
C LEU A 931 -16.95 -9.94 -27.50
N TYR A 932 -17.65 -10.13 -28.62
CA TYR A 932 -17.24 -9.64 -29.90
C TYR A 932 -17.03 -8.11 -29.88
N LYS A 933 -18.01 -7.35 -29.42
CA LYS A 933 -17.91 -5.88 -29.30
C LYS A 933 -16.80 -5.41 -28.34
N SER A 934 -16.53 -6.17 -27.28
CA SER A 934 -15.52 -5.77 -26.28
C SER A 934 -14.09 -6.00 -26.77
N LEU A 935 -13.87 -6.97 -27.66
CA LEU A 935 -12.53 -7.35 -28.10
C LEU A 935 -12.09 -6.62 -29.39
N TYR A 936 -12.99 -6.02 -30.14
CA TYR A 936 -12.68 -5.29 -31.37
C TYR A 936 -13.08 -3.82 -31.26
N SER A 937 -12.13 -2.93 -31.53
CA SER A 937 -12.39 -1.49 -31.57
C SER A 937 -13.22 -1.15 -32.80
N LYS A 938 -13.91 0.02 -32.77
CA LYS A 938 -14.73 0.50 -33.85
C LYS A 938 -13.94 0.63 -35.19
N SER A 939 -12.62 0.86 -35.12
CA SER A 939 -11.71 0.95 -36.26
C SER A 939 -11.42 -0.43 -36.90
N ASP A 940 -11.30 -1.48 -36.11
CA ASP A 940 -11.09 -2.83 -36.64
C ASP A 940 -12.36 -3.41 -37.22
N LEU A 941 -13.51 -2.99 -36.68
CA LEU A 941 -14.83 -3.32 -37.22
C LEU A 941 -15.14 -2.57 -38.53
N LEU A 942 -14.67 -1.31 -38.73
CA LEU A 942 -14.85 -0.54 -39.95
C LEU A 942 -13.99 -1.05 -41.10
N ASN A 943 -12.88 -1.73 -40.82
CA ASN A 943 -12.02 -2.33 -41.83
C ASN A 943 -12.46 -3.74 -42.27
N SER A 944 -13.33 -4.40 -41.55
CA SER A 944 -14.07 -5.55 -42.00
C SER A 944 -15.41 -5.09 -42.51
N ASP A 945 -15.93 -5.63 -43.64
CA ASP A 945 -17.17 -5.30 -44.38
C ASP A 945 -18.46 -5.15 -43.53
N LEU A 946 -18.37 -4.49 -42.37
CA LEU A 946 -19.45 -4.20 -41.43
C LEU A 946 -20.49 -3.22 -41.95
N SER A 947 -20.17 -2.47 -43.01
CA SER A 947 -21.12 -1.67 -43.74
C SER A 947 -22.30 -2.48 -44.31
N ASN A 948 -22.16 -3.81 -44.33
CA ASN A 948 -23.21 -4.70 -44.76
C ASN A 948 -24.12 -5.21 -43.64
N TRP A 949 -23.77 -5.02 -42.36
CA TRP A 949 -24.56 -5.60 -41.27
C TRP A 949 -25.83 -4.83 -40.93
N SER A 950 -25.86 -3.52 -41.15
CA SER A 950 -27.09 -2.71 -41.09
C SER A 950 -28.16 -3.12 -42.11
N LYS A 951 -27.74 -3.78 -43.19
CA LYS A 951 -28.67 -4.32 -44.21
C LYS A 951 -29.40 -5.60 -43.76
N HIS A 952 -28.98 -6.21 -42.67
CA HIS A 952 -29.58 -7.43 -42.15
C HIS A 952 -30.54 -7.22 -40.97
N LEU A 953 -30.68 -5.98 -40.50
CA LEU A 953 -31.68 -5.64 -39.51
C LEU A 953 -32.95 -5.18 -40.23
N ASP A 954 -34.07 -5.83 -39.95
CA ASP A 954 -35.35 -5.38 -40.42
C ASP A 954 -35.67 -3.97 -39.86
N PRO A 955 -35.92 -2.97 -40.70
CA PRO A 955 -36.25 -1.64 -40.24
C PRO A 955 -37.44 -1.58 -39.29
N ASP A 956 -38.40 -2.49 -39.47
CA ASP A 956 -39.60 -2.60 -38.59
C ASP A 956 -39.24 -3.05 -37.20
N VAL A 957 -38.22 -3.91 -37.08
CA VAL A 957 -37.68 -4.35 -35.77
C VAL A 957 -37.01 -3.20 -35.04
N LEU A 958 -36.22 -2.40 -35.74
CA LEU A 958 -35.58 -1.23 -35.15
C LEU A 958 -36.63 -0.21 -34.67
N ALA A 959 -37.60 0.12 -35.54
CA ALA A 959 -38.68 1.06 -35.23
C ALA A 959 -39.51 0.56 -34.02
N HIS A 960 -39.82 -0.74 -33.98
CA HIS A 960 -40.50 -1.35 -32.83
C HIS A 960 -39.71 -1.20 -31.54
N VAL A 961 -38.43 -1.53 -31.55
CA VAL A 961 -37.56 -1.41 -30.34
C VAL A 961 -37.48 0.06 -29.92
N GLU A 962 -37.31 1.00 -30.81
CA GLU A 962 -37.28 2.44 -30.50
C GLU A 962 -38.62 2.88 -29.88
N THR A 963 -39.76 2.45 -30.47
CA THR A 963 -41.09 2.73 -29.92
C THR A 963 -41.25 2.23 -28.50
N VAL A 964 -40.83 0.99 -28.23
CA VAL A 964 -40.90 0.37 -26.87
C VAL A 964 -40.01 1.15 -25.89
N LEU A 965 -38.82 1.57 -26.32
CA LEU A 965 -37.89 2.31 -25.47
C LEU A 965 -38.40 3.73 -25.14
N ASP A 966 -38.97 4.40 -26.11
CA ASP A 966 -39.42 5.80 -26.02
C ASP A 966 -40.85 5.98 -25.49
N SER A 967 -41.59 4.88 -25.25
CA SER A 967 -42.96 4.94 -24.70
C SER A 967 -42.90 5.39 -23.22
N PRO A 968 -43.44 6.57 -22.86
CA PRO A 968 -43.39 7.07 -21.50
C PRO A 968 -44.36 6.32 -20.56
N ASP A 969 -45.44 5.75 -21.09
CA ASP A 969 -46.58 5.19 -20.31
C ASP A 969 -46.54 3.65 -20.15
N THR A 970 -45.58 2.99 -20.83
CA THR A 970 -45.46 1.54 -20.75
C THR A 970 -44.71 1.11 -19.50
N GLU A 971 -45.30 0.20 -18.69
CA GLU A 971 -44.62 -0.36 -17.50
C GLU A 971 -43.30 -1.04 -17.87
N ILE A 972 -42.30 -0.92 -17.00
CA ILE A 972 -40.96 -1.51 -17.17
C ILE A 972 -41.02 -3.02 -17.41
N ALA A 973 -41.96 -3.71 -16.77
CA ALA A 973 -42.19 -5.16 -16.94
C ALA A 973 -42.60 -5.49 -18.39
N THR A 974 -43.52 -4.74 -18.94
CA THR A 974 -44.01 -4.91 -20.33
C THR A 974 -42.89 -4.57 -21.34
N LYS A 975 -42.15 -3.48 -21.14
CA LYS A 975 -40.97 -3.13 -21.97
C LYS A 975 -39.94 -4.27 -21.94
N ALA A 976 -39.68 -4.83 -20.76
CA ALA A 976 -38.70 -5.90 -20.57
C ALA A 976 -39.11 -7.18 -21.30
N GLU A 977 -40.39 -7.52 -21.26
CA GLU A 977 -40.98 -8.69 -21.96
C GLU A 977 -40.91 -8.48 -23.49
N GLU A 978 -41.35 -7.35 -24.00
CA GLU A 978 -41.29 -7.03 -25.45
C GLU A 978 -39.87 -7.05 -25.98
N ILE A 979 -38.95 -6.41 -25.32
CA ILE A 979 -37.54 -6.42 -25.69
C ILE A 979 -36.96 -7.84 -25.61
N ALA A 980 -37.30 -8.63 -24.59
CA ALA A 980 -36.85 -10.02 -24.50
C ALA A 980 -37.35 -10.86 -25.66
N ASN A 981 -38.62 -10.66 -26.08
CA ASN A 981 -39.21 -11.36 -27.22
C ASN A 981 -38.48 -10.98 -28.53
N VAL A 982 -38.20 -9.72 -28.76
CA VAL A 982 -37.41 -9.28 -29.94
C VAL A 982 -36.02 -9.91 -29.92
N VAL A 983 -35.33 -9.84 -28.82
CA VAL A 983 -33.93 -10.39 -28.71
C VAL A 983 -33.92 -11.90 -28.94
N ARG A 984 -34.96 -12.64 -28.57
CA ARG A 984 -35.04 -14.09 -28.78
C ARG A 984 -35.11 -14.50 -30.26
N ILE A 985 -35.70 -13.69 -31.09
CA ILE A 985 -35.87 -13.98 -32.54
C ILE A 985 -34.70 -13.51 -33.41
N LEU A 986 -33.92 -12.55 -32.94
CA LEU A 986 -32.79 -12.01 -33.71
C LEU A 986 -31.57 -12.95 -33.65
N ASN A 987 -30.87 -13.09 -34.76
CA ASN A 987 -29.58 -13.73 -34.81
C ASN A 987 -28.46 -12.77 -34.37
N SER A 988 -27.23 -13.27 -34.25
CA SER A 988 -26.10 -12.50 -33.71
C SER A 988 -25.77 -11.25 -34.52
N HIS A 989 -25.93 -11.30 -35.86
CA HIS A 989 -25.70 -10.15 -36.77
C HIS A 989 -26.77 -9.08 -36.58
N GLN A 990 -28.03 -9.52 -36.54
CA GLN A 990 -29.16 -8.62 -36.35
C GLN A 990 -29.13 -7.91 -35.00
N LEU A 991 -28.72 -8.64 -33.93
CA LEU A 991 -28.51 -8.04 -32.60
C LEU A 991 -27.37 -7.02 -32.62
N THR A 992 -26.28 -7.29 -33.35
CA THR A 992 -25.18 -6.32 -33.48
C THR A 992 -25.67 -5.07 -34.21
N ALA A 993 -26.35 -5.24 -35.31
CA ALA A 993 -26.91 -4.13 -36.08
C ALA A 993 -27.92 -3.31 -35.27
N LEU A 994 -28.77 -3.98 -34.46
CA LEU A 994 -29.69 -3.31 -33.55
C LEU A 994 -28.94 -2.45 -32.52
N PHE A 995 -27.96 -3.01 -31.81
CA PHE A 995 -27.23 -2.26 -30.80
C PHE A 995 -26.38 -1.12 -31.35
N GLU A 996 -25.91 -1.23 -32.61
CA GLU A 996 -25.25 -0.14 -33.29
C GLU A 996 -26.20 0.97 -33.70
N ALA A 997 -27.37 0.62 -34.18
CA ALA A 997 -28.39 1.57 -34.61
C ALA A 997 -28.92 2.40 -33.43
N ILE A 998 -29.19 1.77 -32.28
CA ILE A 998 -29.76 2.44 -31.11
C ILE A 998 -28.73 3.18 -30.22
N GLY A 999 -27.43 2.92 -30.41
CA GLY A 999 -26.33 3.57 -29.66
C GLY A 999 -26.11 3.03 -28.26
N SER A 1000 -25.00 3.45 -27.62
CA SER A 1000 -24.52 2.85 -26.40
C SER A 1000 -25.43 3.01 -25.17
N ILE A 1001 -26.05 4.19 -25.00
CA ILE A 1001 -26.92 4.48 -23.85
C ILE A 1001 -28.17 3.62 -23.88
N ARG A 1002 -28.84 3.54 -25.05
CA ARG A 1002 -30.03 2.70 -25.21
C ARG A 1002 -29.73 1.20 -25.14
N THR A 1003 -28.57 0.80 -25.60
CA THR A 1003 -28.06 -0.59 -25.44
C THR A 1003 -27.93 -0.97 -23.96
N GLU A 1004 -27.42 -0.09 -23.13
CA GLU A 1004 -27.33 -0.32 -21.67
C GLU A 1004 -28.73 -0.42 -21.04
N PHE A 1005 -29.66 0.38 -21.49
CA PHE A 1005 -31.05 0.31 -21.04
C PHE A 1005 -31.73 -1.01 -21.45
N ILE A 1006 -31.54 -1.47 -22.70
CA ILE A 1006 -32.01 -2.79 -23.16
C ILE A 1006 -31.44 -3.92 -22.29
N ILE A 1007 -30.17 -3.89 -22.00
CA ILE A 1007 -29.51 -4.88 -21.13
C ILE A 1007 -30.14 -4.85 -19.73
N GLY A 1008 -30.47 -3.66 -19.24
CA GLY A 1008 -31.22 -3.49 -17.99
C GLY A 1008 -32.61 -4.14 -18.03
N LEU A 1009 -33.37 -3.92 -19.10
CA LEU A 1009 -34.68 -4.51 -19.29
C LEU A 1009 -34.63 -6.04 -19.42
N LEU A 1010 -33.69 -6.58 -20.17
CA LEU A 1010 -33.52 -8.04 -20.31
C LEU A 1010 -33.17 -8.70 -18.97
N ARG A 1011 -32.43 -8.03 -18.12
CA ARG A 1011 -32.15 -8.48 -16.75
C ARG A 1011 -33.39 -8.47 -15.89
N TYR A 1012 -34.18 -7.42 -15.96
CA TYR A 1012 -35.43 -7.30 -15.25
C TYR A 1012 -36.40 -8.43 -15.67
N HIS A 1013 -36.50 -8.68 -16.98
CA HIS A 1013 -37.32 -9.79 -17.50
C HIS A 1013 -36.81 -11.16 -17.03
N ALA A 1014 -35.51 -11.40 -17.03
CA ALA A 1014 -34.90 -12.64 -16.52
C ALA A 1014 -35.19 -12.85 -15.03
N CYS A 1015 -35.31 -11.77 -14.26
CA CYS A 1015 -35.73 -11.84 -12.85
C CYS A 1015 -37.21 -12.15 -12.68
N LEU A 1016 -38.08 -11.73 -13.59
CA LEU A 1016 -39.51 -12.03 -13.56
C LEU A 1016 -39.85 -13.44 -14.04
N ALA A 1017 -39.03 -14.01 -14.94
CA ALA A 1017 -39.27 -15.30 -15.58
C ALA A 1017 -38.87 -16.52 -14.72
N ILE A 1018 -38.47 -16.35 -13.46
CA ILE A 1018 -38.21 -17.46 -12.53
C ILE A 1018 -39.55 -17.89 -11.93
N PRO A 1019 -40.07 -19.08 -12.27
CA PRO A 1019 -41.31 -19.54 -11.66
C PRO A 1019 -41.14 -19.67 -10.16
N LEU A 1020 -42.11 -19.14 -9.40
CA LEU A 1020 -42.25 -19.44 -7.98
C LEU A 1020 -42.45 -20.94 -7.84
N PRO A 1021 -41.74 -21.64 -6.96
CA PRO A 1021 -42.17 -22.98 -6.58
C PRO A 1021 -43.56 -22.84 -5.97
N GLU A 1022 -44.53 -23.56 -6.52
CA GLU A 1022 -45.84 -23.73 -5.90
C GLU A 1022 -45.64 -24.22 -4.46
N LEU A 1023 -46.27 -23.54 -3.52
CA LEU A 1023 -46.30 -23.90 -2.11
C LEU A 1023 -47.01 -25.28 -1.94
#